data_d4bebba0be4524b244bc91c8f0e664df
#
_entry.id   d4bebba0be4524b244bc91c8f0e664df
#
_cell.length_a   1.000
_cell.length_b   1.000
_cell.length_c   1.000
_cell.angle_alpha   90.00
_cell.angle_beta   90.00
_cell.angle_gamma   90.00
#
_symmetry.space_group_name_H-M   'P 1'
#
loop_
_entity.id
_entity.type
_entity.pdbx_description
1 polymer ?
#
loop_
_entity_poly.entity_id
_entity_poly.type
_entity_poly.pdbx_seq_one_letter_code
_entity_poly.pdbx_strand_id
1 'polypeptide(L)'
;MNRFRGLQRRFNRDPKFKKDYFKAMSKYADKNFSRRVEDWDPNDPDQCLLCHSGVYKNQQDQLSGKLRIVFDAACPHRGKSINDCLETGPCLLEPLPSVFLKFCEGEVAWAADVGSFFSKVRIPASDTKYFRYIWKPEGAEEDEIWEKVVLPFGIKPAPYMATAVARKAAVDSGATDKTLEAIKKRMYVDDYASSAHTVTESLEEATAVDTALKSGDFILEGWVSNSSEFLRRIGAADQPVVDAKILGIGWNVKEDTIQISSGEKKDVTFTRVGLLSKVASLFDPLGIAAPLTVKAKITLRELCDQGLKWKDEVSEEDKIWWRSWIAKCDELESLHLPRCLFPNDDNIEESELVACCDASKEACAASVYLRNIYKDGVITTRLLKAATKLAPKTCLSIPKLELNAALLGARLLKSTGACLTHKITRRYLFTDSSSVRNWLRGTPSHYKDFFSSRIGEIQLLTRPEEWRFVPGKLNPADLATRSTLPNEIVISPFWIHGPDFLCKPEEEWPKDLPWIAEKEGLRKVKVHQVQATSVDWGAVVITPEDLSQITEKGSKVHNLILRAQQEVYEDEFKRIETKRKLKTTSQLLALNPYIGEDGLIRLGNRARRAQLPHETLHPPILPGKHPLSEKIVAVIHEENLHMGTDLVLVQSRQKVWITGGRALVKKVRRNCKVCTTERVKAGVQLMADLPSARVEIGYPAFRQTSTDFFGPIEVKTSRNHTKKVWGVIFTCLATRATYSTVVESMSSDHFLLSFRQFVGLYSKPKKLWSDNGTNYVGAERELKEAAQLLYESEGFKEYLKRKAIEWTFQPARTPHFGGSHESMVKSVKKALYRLLKMLADKKTFLTENQLRTFLYEICGLLNTRPLTYASSDPSDFRPICPADFLGRPSAADHPAFDESDEDPRSLDMQVQRYVSLFWDIWKGLYLQSLACRNKWQNKERNFAVGDFCMEMDKSIKRGEWKTGRVVKVFPGEDGLVRAVDFQTDSGTYRRGIQTLCLIDPKPA
;
A
#
# COMPACT_ATOMS: atom_id res chain seq x y z
N MET A 1 -11.48 23.13 31.76
CA MET A 1 -11.72 24.30 32.64
C MET A 1 -11.16 25.62 32.08
N ASN A 2 -9.84 25.82 31.90
CA ASN A 2 -9.30 27.14 31.50
C ASN A 2 -9.84 27.65 30.14
N ARG A 3 -10.00 26.79 29.14
CA ARG A 3 -10.57 27.19 27.86
C ARG A 3 -12.05 27.52 27.93
N PHE A 4 -12.82 26.79 28.73
CA PHE A 4 -14.23 27.10 28.96
C PHE A 4 -14.42 28.44 29.68
N ARG A 5 -13.60 28.74 30.71
CA ARG A 5 -13.55 30.08 31.32
C ARG A 5 -13.18 31.16 30.31
N GLY A 6 -12.28 30.86 29.37
CA GLY A 6 -11.94 31.77 28.26
C GLY A 6 -13.15 32.04 27.35
N LEU A 7 -13.94 31.01 27.05
CA LEU A 7 -15.18 31.11 26.27
C LEU A 7 -16.23 31.97 27.02
N GLN A 8 -16.40 31.76 28.33
CA GLN A 8 -17.30 32.56 29.16
C GLN A 8 -16.90 34.04 29.18
N ARG A 9 -15.61 34.35 29.22
CA ARG A 9 -15.12 35.75 29.11
C ARG A 9 -15.45 36.36 27.76
N ARG A 10 -15.41 35.57 26.67
CA ARG A 10 -15.82 36.02 25.34
C ARG A 10 -17.32 36.28 25.28
N PHE A 11 -18.15 35.46 25.91
CA PHE A 11 -19.62 35.70 26.03
C PHE A 11 -19.92 37.04 26.68
N ASN A 12 -19.17 37.41 27.69
CA ASN A 12 -19.35 38.71 28.39
C ASN A 12 -18.93 39.90 27.52
N ARG A 13 -18.00 39.71 26.57
CA ARG A 13 -17.48 40.78 25.69
C ARG A 13 -18.30 40.90 24.38
N ASP A 14 -18.91 39.82 23.93
CA ASP A 14 -19.63 39.74 22.66
C ASP A 14 -21.03 39.10 22.88
N PRO A 15 -22.03 39.91 23.19
CA PRO A 15 -23.40 39.41 23.43
C PRO A 15 -24.03 38.74 22.20
N LYS A 16 -23.68 39.20 20.97
CA LYS A 16 -24.20 38.58 19.75
C LYS A 16 -23.63 37.16 19.60
N PHE A 17 -22.33 37.02 19.75
CA PHE A 17 -21.66 35.72 19.73
C PHE A 17 -22.26 34.78 20.78
N LYS A 18 -22.53 35.27 22.00
CA LYS A 18 -23.19 34.50 23.04
C LYS A 18 -24.54 33.97 22.60
N LYS A 19 -25.41 34.85 22.07
CA LYS A 19 -26.76 34.48 21.60
C LYS A 19 -26.70 33.40 20.50
N ASP A 20 -25.84 33.60 19.49
CA ASP A 20 -25.67 32.67 18.40
C ASP A 20 -25.09 31.31 18.86
N TYR A 21 -24.19 31.37 19.85
CA TYR A 21 -23.61 30.19 20.47
C TYR A 21 -24.62 29.36 21.25
N PHE A 22 -25.42 30.00 22.10
CA PHE A 22 -26.46 29.32 22.86
C PHE A 22 -27.49 28.70 21.92
N LYS A 23 -27.95 29.43 20.89
CA LYS A 23 -28.82 28.90 19.87
C LYS A 23 -28.23 27.69 19.11
N ALA A 24 -26.93 27.69 18.86
CA ALA A 24 -26.26 26.57 18.21
C ALA A 24 -26.16 25.35 19.15
N MET A 25 -25.88 25.59 20.45
CA MET A 25 -25.77 24.50 21.44
C MET A 25 -27.12 23.86 21.77
N SER A 26 -28.18 24.68 21.92
CA SER A 26 -29.56 24.16 22.18
C SER A 26 -29.98 23.18 21.09
N LYS A 27 -29.66 23.43 19.82
CA LYS A 27 -29.97 22.52 18.72
C LYS A 27 -29.40 21.11 18.90
N TYR A 28 -28.27 20.96 19.63
CA TYR A 28 -27.72 19.62 19.89
C TYR A 28 -28.57 18.84 20.90
N ALA A 29 -29.14 19.52 21.89
CA ALA A 29 -30.09 18.92 22.84
C ALA A 29 -31.43 18.61 22.15
N ASP A 30 -32.00 19.60 21.43
CA ASP A 30 -33.29 19.47 20.73
C ASP A 30 -33.30 18.31 19.70
N LYS A 31 -32.16 18.10 19.01
CA LYS A 31 -32.00 17.02 18.03
C LYS A 31 -31.52 15.70 18.65
N ASN A 32 -31.41 15.58 19.96
CA ASN A 32 -30.84 14.41 20.64
C ASN A 32 -29.41 14.03 20.15
N PHE A 33 -28.61 15.02 19.83
CA PHE A 33 -27.20 14.84 19.45
C PHE A 33 -26.25 14.91 20.67
N SER A 34 -26.79 15.44 21.79
CA SER A 34 -26.10 15.48 23.07
C SER A 34 -27.11 15.25 24.18
N ARG A 35 -26.67 14.70 25.29
CA ARG A 35 -27.45 14.55 26.49
C ARG A 35 -26.67 15.00 27.73
N ARG A 36 -27.40 15.40 28.78
CA ARG A 36 -26.81 15.70 30.08
C ARG A 36 -26.37 14.42 30.77
N VAL A 37 -25.26 14.48 31.49
CA VAL A 37 -24.72 13.38 32.32
C VAL A 37 -25.14 13.68 33.77
N GLU A 38 -25.94 12.82 34.36
CA GLU A 38 -26.44 13.01 35.73
C GLU A 38 -25.42 12.48 36.75
N ASP A 39 -24.86 11.30 36.52
CA ASP A 39 -23.91 10.65 37.42
C ASP A 39 -22.46 10.84 36.92
N TRP A 40 -21.94 12.04 37.03
CA TRP A 40 -20.57 12.33 36.63
C TRP A 40 -19.58 12.26 37.78
N ASP A 41 -18.60 11.35 37.71
CA ASP A 41 -17.47 11.30 38.62
C ASP A 41 -16.24 12.03 38.01
N PRO A 42 -15.78 13.14 38.59
CA PRO A 42 -14.60 13.88 38.12
C PRO A 42 -13.30 13.07 38.26
N ASN A 43 -13.26 12.04 39.08
CA ASN A 43 -12.08 11.20 39.35
C ASN A 43 -12.01 9.96 38.46
N ASP A 44 -13.03 9.66 37.64
CA ASP A 44 -13.01 8.55 36.72
C ASP A 44 -11.87 8.76 35.69
N PRO A 45 -10.82 7.92 35.69
CA PRO A 45 -9.70 8.05 34.78
C PRO A 45 -10.06 7.66 33.32
N ASP A 46 -11.20 6.96 33.09
CA ASP A 46 -11.61 6.43 31.79
C ASP A 46 -12.68 7.32 31.15
N GLN A 47 -12.42 8.60 31.08
CA GLN A 47 -13.26 9.61 30.42
C GLN A 47 -12.44 10.74 29.81
N CYS A 48 -13.06 11.50 28.90
CA CYS A 48 -12.45 12.67 28.30
C CYS A 48 -13.39 13.87 28.28
N LEU A 49 -12.89 15.07 28.58
CA LEU A 49 -13.61 16.33 28.44
C LEU A 49 -13.07 17.10 27.23
N LEU A 50 -13.89 17.19 26.17
CA LEU A 50 -13.56 17.94 24.97
C LEU A 50 -13.72 19.45 25.20
N CYS A 51 -12.75 20.21 24.72
CA CYS A 51 -12.92 21.65 24.59
C CYS A 51 -13.80 21.96 23.37
N HIS A 52 -14.62 23.00 23.46
CA HIS A 52 -15.42 23.46 22.32
C HIS A 52 -15.34 24.96 22.13
N SER A 53 -15.56 25.40 20.90
CA SER A 53 -15.54 26.81 20.51
C SER A 53 -16.53 27.07 19.39
N GLY A 54 -16.87 28.32 19.12
CA GLY A 54 -17.75 28.70 18.03
C GLY A 54 -16.99 29.42 16.93
N VAL A 55 -17.29 29.09 15.68
CA VAL A 55 -16.66 29.68 14.49
C VAL A 55 -17.75 30.06 13.46
N TYR A 56 -17.67 31.30 12.97
CA TYR A 56 -18.39 31.69 11.75
C TYR A 56 -17.54 31.39 10.53
N LYS A 57 -18.13 30.80 9.49
CA LYS A 57 -17.41 30.43 8.28
C LYS A 57 -16.99 31.67 7.46
N ASN A 58 -17.87 32.68 7.44
CA ASN A 58 -17.67 33.93 6.71
C ASN A 58 -18.44 35.09 7.39
N GLN A 59 -18.31 36.31 6.86
CA GLN A 59 -19.04 37.48 7.36
C GLN A 59 -20.56 37.35 7.25
N GLN A 60 -21.06 36.70 6.18
CA GLN A 60 -22.49 36.48 5.98
C GLN A 60 -23.06 35.51 7.03
N ASP A 61 -22.35 34.46 7.40
CA ASP A 61 -22.71 33.59 8.52
C ASP A 61 -22.71 34.33 9.85
N GLN A 62 -21.78 35.28 10.05
CA GLN A 62 -21.76 36.15 11.22
C GLN A 62 -22.95 37.13 11.25
N LEU A 63 -23.37 37.66 10.10
CA LEU A 63 -24.54 38.52 10.00
C LEU A 63 -25.84 37.75 10.26
N SER A 64 -25.98 36.57 9.68
CA SER A 64 -27.16 35.69 9.82
C SER A 64 -27.22 34.91 11.14
N GLY A 65 -26.18 34.95 11.95
CA GLY A 65 -26.08 34.19 13.21
C GLY A 65 -25.87 32.67 13.03
N LYS A 66 -25.35 32.24 11.86
CA LYS A 66 -25.07 30.85 11.56
C LYS A 66 -23.70 30.45 12.13
N LEU A 67 -23.66 30.18 13.44
CA LEU A 67 -22.45 29.77 14.13
C LEU A 67 -22.30 28.25 14.17
N ARG A 68 -21.09 27.76 13.93
CA ARG A 68 -20.75 26.33 14.04
C ARG A 68 -19.99 26.06 15.33
N ILE A 69 -20.44 25.09 16.10
CA ILE A 69 -19.71 24.61 17.28
C ILE A 69 -18.66 23.58 16.84
N VAL A 70 -17.43 23.81 17.19
CA VAL A 70 -16.29 22.91 16.91
C VAL A 70 -15.82 22.32 18.23
N PHE A 71 -15.76 21.01 18.32
CA PHE A 71 -15.18 20.24 19.41
C PHE A 71 -13.73 19.94 19.10
N ASP A 72 -12.81 20.44 19.96
CA ASP A 72 -11.36 20.33 19.72
C ASP A 72 -10.80 19.03 20.31
N ALA A 73 -10.94 17.96 19.53
CA ALA A 73 -10.39 16.65 19.87
C ALA A 73 -8.85 16.57 19.71
N ALA A 74 -8.22 17.60 19.15
CA ALA A 74 -6.77 17.72 19.06
C ALA A 74 -6.15 18.47 20.26
N CYS A 75 -6.98 18.99 21.18
CA CYS A 75 -6.52 19.68 22.37
C CYS A 75 -5.78 18.72 23.32
N PRO A 76 -4.46 18.91 23.58
CA PRO A 76 -3.73 18.00 24.44
C PRO A 76 -4.06 18.25 25.92
N HIS A 77 -4.22 17.16 26.68
CA HIS A 77 -4.20 17.13 28.13
C HIS A 77 -3.05 16.21 28.59
N ARG A 78 -2.14 16.73 29.43
CA ARG A 78 -0.92 16.01 29.86
C ARG A 78 -0.12 15.42 28.67
N GLY A 79 -0.01 16.17 27.58
CA GLY A 79 0.76 15.80 26.39
C GLY A 79 0.07 14.84 25.40
N LYS A 80 -1.19 14.44 25.64
CA LYS A 80 -1.98 13.61 24.71
C LYS A 80 -3.35 14.21 24.44
N SER A 81 -3.81 14.12 23.20
CA SER A 81 -5.16 14.46 22.79
C SER A 81 -5.97 13.19 22.52
N ILE A 82 -7.30 13.30 22.44
CA ILE A 82 -8.13 12.15 22.04
C ILE A 82 -7.80 11.70 20.61
N ASN A 83 -7.45 12.63 19.71
CA ASN A 83 -7.06 12.32 18.35
C ASN A 83 -5.73 11.53 18.25
N ASP A 84 -4.85 11.62 19.27
CA ASP A 84 -3.64 10.78 19.34
C ASP A 84 -3.96 9.34 19.73
N CYS A 85 -5.11 9.11 20.35
CA CYS A 85 -5.59 7.79 20.77
C CYS A 85 -6.48 7.12 19.70
N LEU A 86 -6.99 7.89 18.71
CA LEU A 86 -7.89 7.41 17.68
C LEU A 86 -7.13 7.10 16.37
N GLU A 87 -7.46 5.98 15.74
CA GLU A 87 -6.99 5.66 14.38
C GLU A 87 -7.85 6.36 13.34
N THR A 88 -7.25 6.75 12.21
CA THR A 88 -7.95 7.48 11.12
C THR A 88 -8.94 6.58 10.36
N GLY A 89 -8.64 5.27 10.29
CA GLY A 89 -9.30 4.36 9.37
C GLY A 89 -8.76 4.50 7.92
N PRO A 90 -9.10 3.56 7.03
CA PRO A 90 -8.73 3.66 5.62
C PRO A 90 -9.47 4.82 4.92
N CYS A 91 -8.83 5.44 3.93
CA CYS A 91 -9.49 6.47 3.13
C CYS A 91 -10.53 5.83 2.20
N LEU A 92 -11.80 6.14 2.43
CA LEU A 92 -12.93 5.69 1.59
C LEU A 92 -13.37 6.77 0.59
N LEU A 93 -12.84 7.98 0.67
CA LEU A 93 -13.24 9.08 -0.20
C LEU A 93 -12.64 8.89 -1.59
N GLU A 94 -13.46 9.10 -2.60
CA GLU A 94 -13.01 9.27 -3.97
C GLU A 94 -12.17 10.56 -4.06
N PRO A 95 -11.10 10.62 -4.88
CA PRO A 95 -10.36 11.86 -5.08
C PRO A 95 -11.28 12.99 -5.56
N LEU A 96 -11.21 14.17 -4.93
CA LEU A 96 -12.08 15.31 -5.25
C LEU A 96 -12.07 15.66 -6.76
N PRO A 97 -10.92 15.67 -7.49
CA PRO A 97 -10.95 15.88 -8.93
C PRO A 97 -11.76 14.83 -9.70
N SER A 98 -11.83 13.60 -9.20
CA SER A 98 -12.62 12.53 -9.82
C SER A 98 -14.13 12.80 -9.67
N VAL A 99 -14.57 13.18 -8.49
CA VAL A 99 -15.98 13.53 -8.25
C VAL A 99 -16.36 14.75 -9.09
N PHE A 100 -15.49 15.77 -9.12
CA PHE A 100 -15.76 16.99 -9.86
C PHE A 100 -15.81 16.76 -11.38
N LEU A 101 -14.91 15.96 -11.96
CA LEU A 101 -14.94 15.67 -13.40
C LEU A 101 -16.21 14.90 -13.77
N LYS A 102 -16.69 13.97 -12.93
CA LYS A 102 -17.96 13.28 -13.16
C LYS A 102 -19.16 14.23 -13.11
N PHE A 103 -19.13 15.23 -12.20
CA PHE A 103 -20.11 16.30 -12.19
C PHE A 103 -20.10 17.13 -13.47
N CYS A 104 -18.98 17.18 -14.18
CA CYS A 104 -18.84 17.91 -15.44
C CYS A 104 -19.21 17.09 -16.67
N GLU A 105 -19.46 15.77 -16.61
CA GLU A 105 -19.63 14.94 -17.81
C GLU A 105 -20.94 15.24 -18.58
N GLY A 106 -22.09 15.20 -17.93
CA GLY A 106 -23.39 15.28 -18.59
C GLY A 106 -23.99 16.70 -18.64
N GLU A 107 -24.99 16.89 -19.47
CA GLU A 107 -25.67 18.18 -19.67
C GLU A 107 -26.51 18.60 -18.46
N VAL A 108 -27.23 17.66 -17.87
CA VAL A 108 -28.07 17.91 -16.70
C VAL A 108 -27.27 17.60 -15.44
N ALA A 109 -26.80 18.66 -14.80
CA ALA A 109 -26.06 18.57 -13.56
C ALA A 109 -26.90 18.86 -12.32
N TRP A 110 -26.59 18.18 -11.26
CA TRP A 110 -27.24 18.40 -9.97
C TRP A 110 -26.29 18.11 -8.80
N ALA A 111 -26.56 18.77 -7.70
CA ALA A 111 -25.83 18.56 -6.47
C ALA A 111 -26.79 18.67 -5.27
N ALA A 112 -26.44 18.00 -4.18
CA ALA A 112 -27.17 18.07 -2.92
C ALA A 112 -26.21 17.79 -1.75
N ASP A 113 -26.56 18.27 -0.58
CA ASP A 113 -25.80 18.11 0.68
C ASP A 113 -26.49 17.05 1.55
N VAL A 114 -25.72 16.20 2.24
CA VAL A 114 -26.30 15.32 3.27
C VAL A 114 -26.43 16.08 4.58
N GLY A 115 -27.67 16.38 4.97
CA GLY A 115 -27.99 17.17 6.17
C GLY A 115 -27.42 16.57 7.44
N SER A 116 -26.54 17.31 8.14
CA SER A 116 -25.94 16.88 9.43
C SER A 116 -25.20 15.55 9.36
N PHE A 117 -24.49 15.27 8.27
CA PHE A 117 -23.86 14.00 7.91
C PHE A 117 -23.20 13.24 9.08
N PHE A 118 -22.26 13.88 9.79
CA PHE A 118 -21.60 13.25 10.94
C PHE A 118 -22.53 12.94 12.10
N SER A 119 -23.52 13.81 12.33
CA SER A 119 -24.48 13.67 13.44
C SER A 119 -25.54 12.59 13.21
N LYS A 120 -25.58 11.98 12.03
CA LYS A 120 -26.41 10.81 11.73
C LYS A 120 -25.82 9.51 12.29
N VAL A 121 -24.53 9.50 12.60
CA VAL A 121 -23.87 8.31 13.14
C VAL A 121 -23.89 8.33 14.66
N ARG A 122 -24.56 7.34 15.27
CA ARG A 122 -24.62 7.14 16.72
C ARG A 122 -23.31 6.54 17.23
N ILE A 123 -22.88 7.00 18.40
CA ILE A 123 -21.75 6.45 19.14
C ILE A 123 -22.28 5.37 20.10
N PRO A 124 -21.61 4.23 20.26
CA PRO A 124 -21.95 3.24 21.28
C PRO A 124 -22.01 3.87 22.68
N ALA A 125 -22.97 3.47 23.50
CA ALA A 125 -23.14 4.04 24.84
C ALA A 125 -21.91 3.89 25.73
N SER A 126 -21.10 2.82 25.53
CA SER A 126 -19.80 2.60 26.17
C SER A 126 -18.78 3.70 25.90
N ASP A 127 -18.88 4.37 24.73
CA ASP A 127 -17.84 5.24 24.19
C ASP A 127 -18.21 6.74 24.35
N THR A 128 -19.48 7.06 24.68
CA THR A 128 -19.92 8.47 24.83
C THR A 128 -19.14 9.22 25.90
N LYS A 129 -18.66 8.52 26.94
CA LYS A 129 -17.81 9.08 28.01
C LYS A 129 -16.51 9.74 27.53
N TYR A 130 -16.01 9.37 26.33
CA TYR A 130 -14.84 10.01 25.73
C TYR A 130 -15.15 11.29 24.97
N PHE A 131 -16.44 11.64 24.81
CA PHE A 131 -16.90 12.81 24.09
C PHE A 131 -17.75 13.73 24.99
N ARG A 132 -17.43 13.79 26.28
CA ARG A 132 -18.05 14.69 27.26
C ARG A 132 -17.49 16.11 27.10
N TYR A 133 -18.29 17.10 27.50
CA TYR A 133 -17.89 18.50 27.48
C TYR A 133 -18.63 19.28 28.56
N ILE A 134 -18.06 20.43 29.00
CA ILE A 134 -18.64 21.32 30.00
C ILE A 134 -19.53 22.32 29.28
N TRP A 135 -20.77 22.45 29.70
CA TRP A 135 -21.70 23.40 29.15
C TRP A 135 -22.55 24.00 30.28
N LYS A 136 -22.92 25.29 30.17
CA LYS A 136 -23.88 25.97 31.04
C LYS A 136 -25.03 26.44 30.18
N PRO A 137 -26.19 25.72 30.13
CA PRO A 137 -27.38 26.16 29.42
C PRO A 137 -27.93 27.49 29.96
N GLU A 138 -28.77 28.14 29.18
CA GLU A 138 -29.42 29.36 29.61
C GLU A 138 -30.40 29.05 30.77
N GLY A 139 -30.25 29.77 31.88
CA GLY A 139 -31.05 29.54 33.10
C GLY A 139 -30.48 28.50 34.07
N ALA A 140 -29.40 27.78 33.71
CA ALA A 140 -28.74 26.87 34.65
C ALA A 140 -27.93 27.67 35.70
N GLU A 141 -27.96 27.23 36.96
CA GLU A 141 -27.22 27.87 38.04
C GLU A 141 -25.73 27.49 38.01
N GLU A 142 -25.42 26.22 37.63
CA GLU A 142 -24.06 25.65 37.62
C GLU A 142 -23.61 25.17 36.23
N ASP A 143 -22.32 24.94 36.09
CA ASP A 143 -21.74 24.30 34.92
C ASP A 143 -22.13 22.80 34.91
N GLU A 144 -22.70 22.32 33.82
CA GLU A 144 -23.16 20.94 33.63
C GLU A 144 -22.19 20.14 32.73
N ILE A 145 -22.16 18.83 32.92
CA ILE A 145 -21.48 17.91 32.02
C ILE A 145 -22.48 17.34 31.03
N TRP A 146 -22.15 17.50 29.78
CA TRP A 146 -22.88 16.95 28.65
C TRP A 146 -22.01 15.98 27.86
N GLU A 147 -22.59 15.02 27.18
CA GLU A 147 -21.89 14.11 26.29
C GLU A 147 -22.50 14.06 24.90
N LYS A 148 -21.65 13.90 23.88
CA LYS A 148 -22.11 13.67 22.50
C LYS A 148 -22.54 12.21 22.38
N VAL A 149 -23.74 11.98 21.87
CA VAL A 149 -24.27 10.65 21.54
C VAL A 149 -24.18 10.34 20.03
N VAL A 150 -23.69 11.31 19.27
CA VAL A 150 -23.43 11.19 17.83
C VAL A 150 -22.00 11.62 17.53
N LEU A 151 -21.50 11.23 16.36
CA LEU A 151 -20.13 11.48 15.93
C LEU A 151 -19.84 12.99 15.89
N PRO A 152 -18.92 13.51 16.72
CA PRO A 152 -18.63 14.94 16.74
C PRO A 152 -17.68 15.34 15.59
N PHE A 153 -17.83 16.57 15.11
CA PHE A 153 -16.85 17.17 14.23
C PHE A 153 -15.49 17.30 14.93
N GLY A 154 -14.41 17.04 14.18
CA GLY A 154 -13.04 17.26 14.66
C GLY A 154 -12.34 16.02 15.21
N ILE A 155 -13.04 14.89 15.34
CA ILE A 155 -12.37 13.62 15.64
C ILE A 155 -11.79 12.99 14.38
N LYS A 156 -10.64 12.42 14.53
CA LYS A 156 -9.79 11.89 13.44
C LYS A 156 -10.48 10.84 12.56
N PRO A 157 -11.24 9.85 13.08
CA PRO A 157 -11.93 8.85 12.28
C PRO A 157 -13.30 9.30 11.72
N ALA A 158 -13.81 10.50 12.04
CA ALA A 158 -15.18 10.89 11.66
C ALA A 158 -15.45 10.76 10.15
N PRO A 159 -14.57 11.23 9.24
CA PRO A 159 -14.84 11.09 7.81
C PRO A 159 -14.94 9.63 7.35
N TYR A 160 -14.07 8.77 7.87
CA TYR A 160 -14.12 7.34 7.57
C TYR A 160 -15.40 6.70 8.11
N MET A 161 -15.72 6.93 9.39
CA MET A 161 -16.86 6.32 10.05
C MET A 161 -18.19 6.73 9.39
N ALA A 162 -18.39 8.03 9.14
CA ALA A 162 -19.61 8.52 8.53
C ALA A 162 -19.79 7.98 7.10
N THR A 163 -18.73 8.00 6.28
CA THR A 163 -18.76 7.44 4.92
C THR A 163 -19.02 5.93 4.94
N ALA A 164 -18.40 5.19 5.87
CA ALA A 164 -18.60 3.74 5.98
C ALA A 164 -20.05 3.39 6.37
N VAL A 165 -20.63 4.14 7.32
CA VAL A 165 -22.02 3.94 7.75
C VAL A 165 -23.00 4.30 6.65
N ALA A 166 -22.81 5.42 5.93
CA ALA A 166 -23.67 5.81 4.81
C ALA A 166 -23.65 4.75 3.69
N ARG A 167 -22.45 4.25 3.33
CA ARG A 167 -22.32 3.15 2.35
C ARG A 167 -22.93 1.84 2.83
N LYS A 168 -22.81 1.54 4.13
CA LYS A 168 -23.43 0.34 4.72
C LYS A 168 -24.96 0.45 4.69
N ALA A 169 -25.53 1.60 5.06
CA ALA A 169 -26.95 1.84 4.97
C ALA A 169 -27.48 1.64 3.54
N ALA A 170 -26.78 2.17 2.55
CA ALA A 170 -27.13 1.96 1.14
C ALA A 170 -27.08 0.48 0.73
N VAL A 171 -26.13 -0.30 1.22
CA VAL A 171 -26.08 -1.76 0.99
C VAL A 171 -27.26 -2.45 1.67
N ASP A 172 -27.56 -2.09 2.91
CA ASP A 172 -28.63 -2.71 3.70
C ASP A 172 -30.03 -2.37 3.17
N SER A 173 -30.19 -1.24 2.46
CA SER A 173 -31.44 -0.88 1.77
C SER A 173 -31.76 -1.79 0.57
N GLY A 174 -30.83 -2.63 0.13
CA GLY A 174 -30.97 -3.43 -1.08
C GLY A 174 -30.76 -2.63 -2.38
N ALA A 175 -30.06 -1.49 -2.32
CA ALA A 175 -29.75 -0.67 -3.48
C ALA A 175 -29.00 -1.45 -4.55
N THR A 176 -29.24 -1.12 -5.84
CA THR A 176 -28.60 -1.77 -6.97
C THR A 176 -27.09 -1.48 -7.01
N ASP A 177 -26.30 -2.34 -7.67
CA ASP A 177 -24.86 -2.13 -7.84
C ASP A 177 -24.55 -0.77 -8.51
N LYS A 178 -25.40 -0.33 -9.45
CA LYS A 178 -25.29 0.99 -10.11
C LYS A 178 -25.43 2.12 -9.08
N THR A 179 -26.41 2.05 -8.19
CA THR A 179 -26.63 3.05 -7.13
C THR A 179 -25.48 3.04 -6.11
N LEU A 180 -25.02 1.87 -5.69
CA LEU A 180 -23.89 1.73 -4.77
C LEU A 180 -22.59 2.30 -5.35
N GLU A 181 -22.36 2.09 -6.65
CA GLU A 181 -21.19 2.63 -7.34
C GLU A 181 -21.32 4.17 -7.51
N ALA A 182 -22.51 4.70 -7.76
CA ALA A 182 -22.76 6.13 -7.80
C ALA A 182 -22.45 6.79 -6.44
N ILE A 183 -22.92 6.23 -5.34
CA ILE A 183 -22.62 6.72 -3.97
C ILE A 183 -21.10 6.68 -3.70
N LYS A 184 -20.40 5.64 -4.14
CA LYS A 184 -18.94 5.56 -3.96
C LYS A 184 -18.17 6.61 -4.74
N LYS A 185 -18.58 6.91 -5.98
CA LYS A 185 -17.80 7.69 -6.93
C LYS A 185 -18.20 9.15 -7.06
N ARG A 186 -19.40 9.54 -6.57
CA ARG A 186 -19.98 10.88 -6.77
C ARG A 186 -20.27 11.60 -5.45
N MET A 187 -19.99 10.96 -4.31
CA MET A 187 -20.11 11.54 -2.98
C MET A 187 -18.74 11.89 -2.40
N TYR A 188 -18.58 13.11 -1.94
CA TYR A 188 -17.38 13.60 -1.26
C TYR A 188 -17.73 14.15 0.12
N VAL A 189 -17.48 13.39 1.17
CA VAL A 189 -17.92 13.64 2.55
C VAL A 189 -19.44 13.76 2.60
N ASP A 190 -19.97 14.98 2.74
CA ASP A 190 -21.40 15.33 2.81
C ASP A 190 -21.96 15.84 1.48
N ASP A 191 -21.11 16.27 0.54
CA ASP A 191 -21.50 16.74 -0.79
C ASP A 191 -21.75 15.57 -1.75
N TYR A 192 -22.87 15.54 -2.43
CA TYR A 192 -23.14 14.68 -3.58
C TYR A 192 -23.23 15.55 -4.85
N ALA A 193 -22.46 15.22 -5.87
CA ALA A 193 -22.44 15.96 -7.13
C ALA A 193 -22.40 15.01 -8.32
N SER A 194 -23.35 15.16 -9.24
CA SER A 194 -23.55 14.27 -10.39
C SER A 194 -24.05 15.00 -11.63
N SER A 195 -23.95 14.35 -12.77
CA SER A 195 -24.57 14.77 -14.02
C SER A 195 -24.96 13.57 -14.87
N ALA A 196 -25.94 13.75 -15.75
CA ALA A 196 -26.31 12.80 -16.79
C ALA A 196 -26.69 13.55 -18.09
N HIS A 197 -26.90 12.81 -19.19
CA HIS A 197 -27.23 13.46 -20.47
C HIS A 197 -28.69 13.92 -20.52
N THR A 198 -29.59 13.23 -19.80
CA THR A 198 -31.01 13.55 -19.78
C THR A 198 -31.55 13.83 -18.37
N VAL A 199 -32.66 14.58 -18.30
CA VAL A 199 -33.39 14.82 -17.06
C VAL A 199 -33.88 13.51 -16.43
N THR A 200 -34.31 12.54 -17.24
CA THR A 200 -34.81 11.26 -16.77
C THR A 200 -33.72 10.45 -16.07
N GLU A 201 -32.55 10.30 -16.69
CA GLU A 201 -31.42 9.61 -16.07
C GLU A 201 -30.95 10.28 -14.77
N SER A 202 -30.91 11.60 -14.76
CA SER A 202 -30.57 12.38 -13.54
C SER A 202 -31.57 12.13 -12.41
N LEU A 203 -32.85 12.06 -12.71
CA LEU A 203 -33.91 11.78 -11.73
C LEU A 203 -33.88 10.34 -11.23
N GLU A 204 -33.66 9.38 -12.10
CA GLU A 204 -33.51 7.98 -11.71
C GLU A 204 -32.35 7.80 -10.73
N GLU A 205 -31.18 8.38 -11.03
CA GLU A 205 -30.03 8.31 -10.14
C GLU A 205 -30.29 9.04 -8.83
N ALA A 206 -30.77 10.29 -8.88
CA ALA A 206 -31.06 11.10 -7.70
C ALA A 206 -32.06 10.41 -6.75
N THR A 207 -33.15 9.88 -7.30
CA THR A 207 -34.18 9.19 -6.52
C THR A 207 -33.65 7.89 -5.91
N ALA A 208 -32.89 7.11 -6.67
CA ALA A 208 -32.31 5.87 -6.19
C ALA A 208 -31.28 6.11 -5.08
N VAL A 209 -30.42 7.13 -5.23
CA VAL A 209 -29.41 7.50 -4.23
C VAL A 209 -30.08 8.06 -2.96
N ASP A 210 -31.05 8.96 -3.11
CA ASP A 210 -31.78 9.55 -1.97
C ASP A 210 -32.53 8.46 -1.18
N THR A 211 -33.21 7.54 -1.87
CA THR A 211 -33.90 6.41 -1.24
C THR A 211 -32.90 5.50 -0.49
N ALA A 212 -31.77 5.17 -1.09
CA ALA A 212 -30.75 4.33 -0.49
C ALA A 212 -30.13 4.98 0.76
N LEU A 213 -29.82 6.28 0.72
CA LEU A 213 -29.25 7.01 1.84
C LEU A 213 -30.28 7.26 2.96
N LYS A 214 -31.53 7.53 2.63
CA LYS A 214 -32.63 7.72 3.60
C LYS A 214 -32.86 6.50 4.49
N SER A 215 -32.58 5.30 4.03
CA SER A 215 -32.66 4.09 4.85
C SER A 215 -31.79 4.15 6.11
N GLY A 216 -30.71 4.91 6.08
CA GLY A 216 -29.81 5.19 7.19
C GLY A 216 -29.99 6.58 7.80
N ASP A 217 -31.11 7.26 7.54
CA ASP A 217 -31.41 8.63 7.97
C ASP A 217 -30.46 9.71 7.37
N PHE A 218 -29.71 9.37 6.30
CA PHE A 218 -28.92 10.33 5.54
C PHE A 218 -29.82 10.97 4.46
N ILE A 219 -30.26 12.18 4.71
CA ILE A 219 -31.24 12.89 3.87
C ILE A 219 -30.48 13.89 2.99
N LEU A 220 -30.69 13.82 1.67
CA LEU A 220 -30.19 14.82 0.73
C LEU A 220 -31.04 16.10 0.81
N GLU A 221 -30.37 17.21 1.03
CA GLU A 221 -30.97 18.54 1.19
C GLU A 221 -30.26 19.56 0.27
N GLY A 222 -30.88 20.73 0.05
CA GLY A 222 -30.22 21.83 -0.67
C GLY A 222 -29.97 21.53 -2.12
N TRP A 223 -30.90 20.87 -2.80
CA TRP A 223 -30.81 20.51 -4.21
C TRP A 223 -30.56 21.72 -5.11
N VAL A 224 -29.55 21.61 -5.97
CA VAL A 224 -29.18 22.59 -6.98
C VAL A 224 -29.04 21.90 -8.32
N SER A 225 -29.58 22.46 -9.40
CA SER A 225 -29.46 21.93 -10.76
C SER A 225 -29.57 23.05 -11.80
N ASN A 226 -28.92 22.88 -12.95
CA ASN A 226 -29.11 23.73 -14.14
C ASN A 226 -30.41 23.43 -14.89
N SER A 227 -31.17 22.40 -14.47
CA SER A 227 -32.47 22.02 -15.04
C SER A 227 -33.60 22.32 -14.05
N SER A 228 -34.45 23.28 -14.39
CA SER A 228 -35.67 23.60 -13.62
C SER A 228 -36.66 22.42 -13.62
N GLU A 229 -36.72 21.65 -14.70
CA GLU A 229 -37.54 20.46 -14.79
C GLU A 229 -37.08 19.38 -13.77
N PHE A 230 -35.79 19.16 -13.63
CA PHE A 230 -35.21 18.26 -12.62
C PHE A 230 -35.63 18.70 -11.21
N LEU A 231 -35.45 19.97 -10.87
CA LEU A 231 -35.77 20.49 -9.53
C LEU A 231 -37.27 20.33 -9.19
N ARG A 232 -38.16 20.62 -10.14
CA ARG A 232 -39.61 20.47 -9.96
C ARG A 232 -39.96 18.98 -9.76
N ARG A 233 -39.41 18.08 -10.54
CA ARG A 233 -39.74 16.64 -10.47
C ARG A 233 -39.15 15.95 -9.22
N ILE A 234 -38.03 16.39 -8.68
CA ILE A 234 -37.46 15.90 -7.41
C ILE A 234 -38.17 16.49 -6.19
N GLY A 235 -39.07 17.48 -6.40
CA GLY A 235 -39.82 18.15 -5.30
C GLY A 235 -38.99 19.23 -4.58
N ALA A 236 -37.90 19.70 -5.16
CA ALA A 236 -37.15 20.83 -4.62
C ALA A 236 -37.88 22.15 -4.92
N ALA A 237 -37.79 23.12 -3.99
CA ALA A 237 -38.36 24.46 -4.21
C ALA A 237 -37.70 25.16 -5.40
N ASP A 238 -38.50 25.71 -6.28
CA ASP A 238 -38.10 26.44 -7.48
C ASP A 238 -37.54 27.84 -7.10
N GLN A 239 -36.48 27.88 -6.32
CA GLN A 239 -35.71 29.10 -6.10
C GLN A 239 -34.53 29.13 -7.07
N PRO A 240 -34.48 30.13 -7.97
CA PRO A 240 -33.36 30.23 -8.88
C PRO A 240 -32.06 30.56 -8.11
N VAL A 241 -31.28 29.54 -7.81
CA VAL A 241 -29.91 29.71 -7.34
C VAL A 241 -29.08 30.14 -8.53
N VAL A 242 -28.63 31.40 -8.54
CA VAL A 242 -27.82 31.93 -9.66
C VAL A 242 -26.38 31.38 -9.56
N ASP A 243 -25.81 31.37 -8.36
CA ASP A 243 -24.45 30.91 -8.07
C ASP A 243 -24.43 29.88 -6.95
N ALA A 244 -23.84 28.74 -7.18
CA ALA A 244 -23.61 27.69 -6.21
C ALA A 244 -22.11 27.45 -6.01
N LYS A 245 -21.75 26.84 -4.89
CA LYS A 245 -20.38 26.39 -4.64
C LYS A 245 -20.40 24.87 -4.49
N ILE A 246 -19.90 24.16 -5.48
CA ILE A 246 -19.88 22.71 -5.53
C ILE A 246 -18.45 22.22 -5.30
N LEU A 247 -18.26 21.38 -4.28
CA LEU A 247 -16.93 20.83 -3.93
C LEU A 247 -15.83 21.91 -3.81
N GLY A 248 -16.23 23.16 -3.44
CA GLY A 248 -15.30 24.27 -3.30
C GLY A 248 -15.08 25.12 -4.57
N ILE A 249 -15.60 24.73 -5.73
CA ILE A 249 -15.54 25.45 -7.01
C ILE A 249 -16.85 26.19 -7.22
N GLY A 250 -16.79 27.43 -7.75
CA GLY A 250 -17.97 28.21 -8.11
C GLY A 250 -18.65 27.62 -9.34
N TRP A 251 -19.98 27.54 -9.30
CA TRP A 251 -20.81 27.13 -10.43
C TRP A 251 -21.91 28.16 -10.66
N ASN A 252 -21.84 28.86 -11.80
CA ASN A 252 -22.97 29.66 -12.26
C ASN A 252 -23.98 28.71 -12.89
N VAL A 253 -25.07 28.50 -12.17
CA VAL A 253 -26.10 27.51 -12.51
C VAL A 253 -26.86 27.88 -13.78
N LYS A 254 -27.11 29.19 -14.00
CA LYS A 254 -27.87 29.70 -15.15
C LYS A 254 -27.09 29.55 -16.45
N GLU A 255 -25.80 29.90 -16.44
CA GLU A 255 -24.94 29.86 -17.63
C GLU A 255 -24.22 28.52 -17.79
N ASP A 256 -24.38 27.64 -16.81
CA ASP A 256 -23.71 26.34 -16.68
C ASP A 256 -22.18 26.45 -16.83
N THR A 257 -21.60 27.41 -16.12
CA THR A 257 -20.15 27.66 -16.15
C THR A 257 -19.53 27.47 -14.76
N ILE A 258 -18.30 26.99 -14.75
CA ILE A 258 -17.48 26.87 -13.55
C ILE A 258 -16.50 28.03 -13.42
N GLN A 259 -16.22 28.43 -12.19
CA GLN A 259 -15.38 29.58 -11.85
C GLN A 259 -14.39 29.21 -10.73
N ILE A 260 -13.14 29.63 -10.88
CA ILE A 260 -12.10 29.44 -9.86
C ILE A 260 -12.10 30.65 -8.94
N SER A 261 -12.19 30.41 -7.63
CA SER A 261 -12.14 31.49 -6.63
C SER A 261 -10.70 31.97 -6.42
N SER A 262 -10.48 33.28 -6.41
CA SER A 262 -9.19 33.91 -6.07
C SER A 262 -8.78 33.72 -4.58
N GLY A 263 -9.62 33.05 -3.79
CA GLY A 263 -9.40 32.80 -2.38
C GLY A 263 -9.92 33.93 -1.47
N GLU A 264 -9.56 33.90 -0.18
CA GLU A 264 -10.00 34.93 0.76
C GLU A 264 -9.43 36.32 0.43
N LYS A 265 -10.30 37.33 0.33
CA LYS A 265 -9.96 38.75 0.15
C LYS A 265 -9.57 39.39 1.51
N LYS A 266 -8.54 38.85 2.18
CA LYS A 266 -7.94 39.43 3.37
C LYS A 266 -6.70 40.23 3.01
N ASP A 267 -6.38 41.25 3.82
CA ASP A 267 -5.10 41.94 3.72
C ASP A 267 -3.95 40.94 3.85
N VAL A 268 -3.13 40.88 2.81
CA VAL A 268 -2.00 39.94 2.75
C VAL A 268 -0.82 40.59 3.45
N THR A 269 -0.31 39.93 4.50
CA THR A 269 0.96 40.33 5.10
C THR A 269 2.10 39.90 4.17
N PHE A 270 2.96 40.85 3.78
CA PHE A 270 4.11 40.58 2.91
C PHE A 270 5.26 39.92 3.66
N THR A 271 4.96 38.79 4.29
CA THR A 271 5.90 37.90 4.92
C THR A 271 5.82 36.53 4.24
N ARG A 272 6.87 35.71 4.37
CA ARG A 272 6.83 34.34 3.75
C ARG A 272 5.60 33.54 4.16
N VAL A 273 5.16 33.62 5.42
CA VAL A 273 3.98 32.89 5.90
C VAL A 273 2.69 33.48 5.31
N GLY A 274 2.59 34.81 5.21
CA GLY A 274 1.41 35.47 4.65
C GLY A 274 1.27 35.19 3.14
N LEU A 275 2.38 35.27 2.40
CA LEU A 275 2.42 34.95 0.98
C LEU A 275 2.11 33.48 0.70
N LEU A 276 2.67 32.55 1.48
CA LEU A 276 2.32 31.14 1.37
C LEU A 276 0.83 30.90 1.65
N SER A 277 0.28 31.57 2.67
CA SER A 277 -1.14 31.49 3.00
C SER A 277 -2.02 31.97 1.83
N LYS A 278 -1.64 33.09 1.17
CA LYS A 278 -2.36 33.60 0.00
C LYS A 278 -2.30 32.63 -1.18
N VAL A 279 -1.12 32.06 -1.49
CA VAL A 279 -0.97 31.05 -2.55
C VAL A 279 -1.80 29.79 -2.24
N ALA A 280 -1.82 29.37 -0.99
CA ALA A 280 -2.59 28.19 -0.55
C ALA A 280 -4.11 28.44 -0.51
N SER A 281 -4.55 29.72 -0.44
CA SER A 281 -5.96 30.07 -0.45
C SER A 281 -6.61 29.93 -1.83
N LEU A 282 -5.80 29.88 -2.90
CA LEU A 282 -6.28 29.62 -4.26
C LEU A 282 -6.69 28.16 -4.38
N PHE A 283 -7.99 27.92 -4.44
CA PHE A 283 -8.52 26.55 -4.51
C PHE A 283 -8.69 26.13 -5.98
N ASP A 284 -7.72 25.38 -6.47
CA ASP A 284 -7.66 24.89 -7.84
C ASP A 284 -7.32 23.39 -7.90
N PRO A 285 -8.30 22.51 -7.63
CA PRO A 285 -8.07 21.05 -7.58
C PRO A 285 -7.79 20.44 -8.96
N LEU A 286 -8.13 21.13 -10.05
CA LEU A 286 -7.87 20.68 -11.41
C LEU A 286 -6.56 21.22 -11.97
N GLY A 287 -5.96 22.24 -11.35
CA GLY A 287 -4.72 22.87 -11.83
C GLY A 287 -4.93 23.81 -13.04
N ILE A 288 -6.12 24.36 -13.22
CA ILE A 288 -6.43 25.30 -14.31
C ILE A 288 -5.60 26.57 -14.18
N ALA A 289 -5.37 27.05 -12.95
CA ALA A 289 -4.51 28.19 -12.64
C ALA A 289 -3.01 27.81 -12.52
N ALA A 290 -2.59 26.67 -13.03
CA ALA A 290 -1.20 26.20 -12.92
C ALA A 290 -0.15 27.21 -13.43
N PRO A 291 -0.35 27.93 -14.56
CA PRO A 291 0.58 28.95 -15.03
C PRO A 291 0.79 30.10 -14.03
N LEU A 292 -0.22 30.43 -13.24
CA LEU A 292 -0.15 31.47 -12.22
C LEU A 292 0.44 30.94 -10.90
N THR A 293 0.01 29.76 -10.46
CA THR A 293 0.44 29.17 -9.18
C THR A 293 1.91 28.74 -9.19
N VAL A 294 2.44 28.29 -10.34
CA VAL A 294 3.84 27.87 -10.44
C VAL A 294 4.79 29.04 -10.19
N LYS A 295 4.47 30.24 -10.72
CA LYS A 295 5.26 31.45 -10.55
C LYS A 295 5.40 31.84 -9.10
N ALA A 296 4.28 31.87 -8.37
CA ALA A 296 4.30 32.12 -6.94
C ALA A 296 5.13 31.08 -6.15
N LYS A 297 5.04 29.80 -6.52
CA LYS A 297 5.84 28.74 -5.90
C LYS A 297 7.34 28.89 -6.18
N ILE A 298 7.72 29.32 -7.36
CA ILE A 298 9.12 29.61 -7.73
C ILE A 298 9.64 30.78 -6.89
N THR A 299 8.93 31.91 -6.89
CA THR A 299 9.33 33.11 -6.10
C THR A 299 9.37 32.84 -4.60
N LEU A 300 8.41 32.06 -4.04
CA LEU A 300 8.48 31.63 -2.63
C LEU A 300 9.73 30.80 -2.34
N ARG A 301 10.19 29.97 -3.28
CA ARG A 301 11.44 29.20 -3.15
C ARG A 301 12.66 30.14 -3.19
N GLU A 302 12.66 31.13 -4.05
CA GLU A 302 13.73 32.14 -4.13
C GLU A 302 13.88 32.93 -2.83
N LEU A 303 12.76 33.37 -2.23
CA LEU A 303 12.75 34.00 -0.88
C LEU A 303 13.34 33.04 0.20
N CYS A 304 13.09 31.74 0.08
CA CYS A 304 13.72 30.74 0.94
C CYS A 304 15.24 30.67 0.72
N ASP A 305 15.69 30.73 -0.53
CA ASP A 305 17.10 30.62 -0.88
C ASP A 305 17.90 31.88 -0.51
N GLN A 306 17.24 33.04 -0.45
CA GLN A 306 17.76 34.29 0.13
C GLN A 306 17.90 34.25 1.65
N GLY A 307 17.41 33.21 2.32
CA GLY A 307 17.54 33.02 3.76
C GLY A 307 16.51 33.75 4.62
N LEU A 308 15.45 34.33 4.05
CA LEU A 308 14.38 35.01 4.80
C LEU A 308 13.69 33.99 5.73
N LYS A 309 13.44 34.39 6.97
CA LYS A 309 12.67 33.60 7.95
C LYS A 309 11.17 33.74 7.71
N TRP A 310 10.36 32.93 8.33
CA TRP A 310 8.91 32.86 8.13
C TRP A 310 8.16 34.17 8.37
N LYS A 311 8.60 34.98 9.33
CA LYS A 311 7.95 36.24 9.75
C LYS A 311 8.67 37.49 9.23
N ASP A 312 9.78 37.33 8.52
CA ASP A 312 10.52 38.47 7.95
C ASP A 312 9.72 39.07 6.81
N GLU A 313 9.69 40.39 6.72
CA GLU A 313 9.13 41.11 5.60
C GLU A 313 10.00 40.92 4.34
N VAL A 314 9.35 40.82 3.20
CA VAL A 314 10.04 40.76 1.92
C VAL A 314 10.47 42.17 1.47
N SER A 315 11.42 42.25 0.52
CA SER A 315 11.89 43.51 -0.04
C SER A 315 10.77 44.30 -0.71
N GLU A 316 10.94 45.63 -0.93
CA GLU A 316 9.95 46.43 -1.64
C GLU A 316 9.79 45.99 -3.09
N GLU A 317 10.86 45.50 -3.74
CA GLU A 317 10.79 44.94 -5.09
C GLU A 317 9.93 43.71 -5.14
N ASP A 318 10.12 42.81 -4.19
CA ASP A 318 9.29 41.61 -4.02
C ASP A 318 7.83 41.96 -3.73
N LYS A 319 7.57 42.99 -2.88
CA LYS A 319 6.20 43.45 -2.59
C LYS A 319 5.49 43.94 -3.87
N ILE A 320 6.21 44.64 -4.77
CA ILE A 320 5.66 45.10 -6.07
C ILE A 320 5.25 43.87 -6.91
N TRP A 321 6.15 42.88 -7.02
CA TRP A 321 5.88 41.65 -7.77
C TRP A 321 4.68 40.90 -7.17
N TRP A 322 4.61 40.77 -5.85
CA TRP A 322 3.52 40.06 -5.19
C TRP A 322 2.17 40.78 -5.28
N ARG A 323 2.15 42.09 -5.25
CA ARG A 323 0.93 42.91 -5.54
C ARG A 323 0.42 42.66 -6.95
N SER A 324 1.32 42.63 -7.93
CA SER A 324 0.97 42.31 -9.33
C SER A 324 0.42 40.90 -9.44
N TRP A 325 1.06 39.92 -8.76
CA TRP A 325 0.58 38.55 -8.78
C TRP A 325 -0.82 38.39 -8.12
N ILE A 326 -1.07 39.08 -6.99
CA ILE A 326 -2.37 39.08 -6.32
C ILE A 326 -3.45 39.65 -7.23
N ALA A 327 -3.18 40.80 -7.90
CA ALA A 327 -4.09 41.37 -8.86
C ALA A 327 -4.44 40.39 -10.00
N LYS A 328 -3.43 39.66 -10.48
CA LYS A 328 -3.66 38.61 -11.47
C LYS A 328 -4.49 37.41 -10.94
N CYS A 329 -4.43 37.10 -9.65
CA CYS A 329 -5.33 36.10 -9.05
C CYS A 329 -6.79 36.57 -9.07
N ASP A 330 -7.04 37.87 -8.86
CA ASP A 330 -8.39 38.41 -8.87
C ASP A 330 -9.02 38.36 -10.28
N GLU A 331 -8.19 38.48 -11.37
CA GLU A 331 -8.65 38.26 -12.75
C GLU A 331 -9.19 36.85 -13.01
N LEU A 332 -8.80 35.81 -12.21
CA LEU A 332 -9.36 34.46 -12.35
C LEU A 332 -10.87 34.41 -12.10
N GLU A 333 -11.41 35.30 -11.30
CA GLU A 333 -12.85 35.37 -11.02
C GLU A 333 -13.69 35.73 -12.26
N SER A 334 -13.08 36.33 -13.27
CA SER A 334 -13.74 36.62 -14.55
C SER A 334 -13.71 35.44 -15.54
N LEU A 335 -12.97 34.37 -15.20
CA LEU A 335 -12.85 33.20 -16.07
C LEU A 335 -14.05 32.26 -15.87
N HIS A 336 -14.95 32.27 -16.85
CA HIS A 336 -16.11 31.38 -16.90
C HIS A 336 -15.83 30.24 -17.88
N LEU A 337 -15.73 29.01 -17.39
CA LEU A 337 -15.50 27.82 -18.23
C LEU A 337 -16.81 27.02 -18.33
N PRO A 338 -17.27 26.62 -19.52
CA PRO A 338 -18.42 25.73 -19.64
C PRO A 338 -18.25 24.50 -18.75
N ARG A 339 -19.26 24.08 -18.01
CA ARG A 339 -19.13 22.88 -17.11
C ARG A 339 -19.20 21.59 -17.90
N CYS A 340 -20.19 21.42 -18.78
CA CYS A 340 -20.43 20.18 -19.50
C CYS A 340 -19.24 19.82 -20.41
N LEU A 341 -18.72 18.59 -20.25
CA LEU A 341 -17.58 18.08 -21.04
C LEU A 341 -18.03 17.40 -22.33
N PHE A 342 -19.22 16.82 -22.37
CA PHE A 342 -19.77 16.08 -23.49
C PHE A 342 -21.14 16.65 -23.90
N PRO A 343 -21.18 17.93 -24.40
CA PRO A 343 -22.44 18.51 -24.90
C PRO A 343 -22.84 17.79 -26.19
N ASN A 344 -24.14 17.52 -26.36
CA ASN A 344 -24.69 16.76 -27.48
C ASN A 344 -23.99 15.38 -27.66
N ASP A 345 -23.92 14.60 -26.57
CA ASP A 345 -23.18 13.31 -26.53
C ASP A 345 -23.55 12.37 -27.68
N ASP A 346 -24.82 12.31 -28.06
CA ASP A 346 -25.31 11.50 -29.18
C ASP A 346 -24.67 11.87 -30.53
N ASN A 347 -24.13 13.08 -30.66
CA ASN A 347 -23.46 13.58 -31.85
C ASN A 347 -21.94 13.42 -31.79
N ILE A 348 -21.37 13.01 -30.66
CA ILE A 348 -19.95 12.74 -30.53
C ILE A 348 -19.60 11.41 -31.20
N GLU A 349 -18.66 11.45 -32.12
CA GLU A 349 -18.13 10.25 -32.80
C GLU A 349 -16.97 9.65 -32.01
N GLU A 350 -15.99 10.47 -31.61
CA GLU A 350 -14.84 10.05 -30.83
C GLU A 350 -14.49 11.06 -29.76
N SER A 351 -14.04 10.55 -28.59
CA SER A 351 -13.48 11.35 -27.52
C SER A 351 -12.06 10.89 -27.20
N GLU A 352 -11.13 11.81 -27.18
CA GLU A 352 -9.70 11.56 -27.03
C GLU A 352 -9.11 12.36 -25.87
N LEU A 353 -8.08 11.83 -25.23
CA LEU A 353 -7.29 12.57 -24.24
C LEU A 353 -5.92 12.92 -24.80
N VAL A 354 -5.55 14.18 -24.67
CA VAL A 354 -4.28 14.71 -25.14
C VAL A 354 -3.53 15.32 -23.98
N ALA A 355 -2.32 14.81 -23.68
CA ALA A 355 -1.44 15.39 -22.69
C ALA A 355 -0.29 16.15 -23.33
N CYS A 356 0.08 17.33 -22.77
CA CYS A 356 1.26 18.07 -23.14
C CYS A 356 2.19 18.17 -21.92
N CYS A 357 3.50 17.99 -22.14
CA CYS A 357 4.50 17.95 -21.08
C CYS A 357 5.68 18.85 -21.42
N ASP A 358 6.15 19.62 -20.44
CA ASP A 358 7.31 20.49 -20.56
C ASP A 358 8.09 20.60 -19.25
N ALA A 359 9.39 20.94 -19.34
CA ALA A 359 10.21 21.27 -18.18
C ALA A 359 11.20 22.39 -18.46
N SER A 360 11.31 23.27 -17.49
CA SER A 360 12.36 24.28 -17.38
C SER A 360 13.35 23.91 -16.27
N LYS A 361 14.34 24.77 -16.03
CA LYS A 361 15.22 24.69 -14.84
C LYS A 361 14.47 24.91 -13.54
N GLU A 362 13.31 25.53 -13.56
CA GLU A 362 12.54 25.97 -12.39
C GLU A 362 11.43 25.01 -12.03
N ALA A 363 10.72 24.45 -13.04
CA ALA A 363 9.58 23.56 -12.83
C ALA A 363 9.37 22.56 -13.97
N CYS A 364 8.63 21.50 -13.68
CA CYS A 364 8.04 20.56 -14.63
C CYS A 364 6.52 20.75 -14.63
N ALA A 365 5.90 20.71 -15.81
CA ALA A 365 4.47 20.84 -15.97
C ALA A 365 3.90 19.77 -16.90
N ALA A 366 2.62 19.48 -16.70
CA ALA A 366 1.82 18.70 -17.62
C ALA A 366 0.37 19.21 -17.62
N SER A 367 -0.26 19.21 -18.80
CA SER A 367 -1.67 19.52 -19.00
C SER A 367 -2.36 18.38 -19.75
N VAL A 368 -3.63 18.14 -19.47
CA VAL A 368 -4.46 17.12 -20.14
C VAL A 368 -5.70 17.77 -20.68
N TYR A 369 -5.91 17.60 -21.98
CA TYR A 369 -7.04 18.11 -22.74
C TYR A 369 -7.98 16.98 -23.13
N LEU A 370 -9.28 17.26 -23.13
CA LEU A 370 -10.29 16.47 -23.80
C LEU A 370 -10.44 17.01 -25.22
N ARG A 371 -10.47 16.11 -26.20
CA ARG A 371 -10.72 16.42 -27.60
C ARG A 371 -11.92 15.61 -28.05
N ASN A 372 -13.03 16.27 -28.37
CA ASN A 372 -14.23 15.65 -28.89
C ASN A 372 -14.33 15.89 -30.41
N ILE A 373 -14.57 14.84 -31.16
CA ILE A 373 -14.81 14.85 -32.59
C ILE A 373 -16.29 14.53 -32.80
N TYR A 374 -17.00 15.44 -33.44
CA TYR A 374 -18.42 15.29 -33.69
C TYR A 374 -18.67 14.75 -35.10
N LYS A 375 -19.83 14.09 -35.30
CA LYS A 375 -20.24 13.48 -36.57
C LYS A 375 -20.34 14.45 -37.73
N ASP A 376 -20.53 15.76 -37.46
CA ASP A 376 -20.54 16.86 -38.43
C ASP A 376 -19.14 17.37 -38.78
N GLY A 377 -18.09 16.75 -38.24
CA GLY A 377 -16.68 17.09 -38.45
C GLY A 377 -16.17 18.23 -37.57
N VAL A 378 -16.98 18.79 -36.68
CA VAL A 378 -16.53 19.76 -35.69
C VAL A 378 -15.63 19.09 -34.66
N ILE A 379 -14.53 19.75 -34.30
CA ILE A 379 -13.60 19.29 -33.29
C ILE A 379 -13.48 20.35 -32.19
N THR A 380 -13.75 19.95 -30.97
CA THR A 380 -13.60 20.83 -29.81
C THR A 380 -12.50 20.32 -28.87
N THR A 381 -11.79 21.25 -28.24
CA THR A 381 -10.74 20.92 -27.27
C THR A 381 -10.87 21.72 -26.00
N ARG A 382 -10.53 21.11 -24.86
CA ARG A 382 -10.68 21.75 -23.55
C ARG A 382 -9.73 21.17 -22.51
N LEU A 383 -9.11 22.03 -21.71
CA LEU A 383 -8.30 21.63 -20.56
C LEU A 383 -9.17 20.95 -19.50
N LEU A 384 -8.82 19.73 -19.13
CA LEU A 384 -9.44 18.99 -18.02
C LEU A 384 -8.65 19.14 -16.72
N LYS A 385 -7.34 19.00 -16.80
CA LYS A 385 -6.49 18.98 -15.62
C LYS A 385 -5.05 19.37 -15.96
N ALA A 386 -4.39 20.07 -15.05
CA ALA A 386 -2.97 20.32 -15.15
C ALA A 386 -2.27 20.09 -13.81
N ALA A 387 -0.97 19.91 -13.85
CA ALA A 387 -0.14 19.74 -12.67
C ALA A 387 1.24 20.36 -12.88
N THR A 388 1.75 21.01 -11.84
CA THR A 388 3.10 21.58 -11.82
C THR A 388 3.89 21.07 -10.62
N LYS A 389 5.18 20.91 -10.80
CA LYS A 389 6.11 20.49 -9.75
C LYS A 389 7.41 21.25 -9.88
N LEU A 390 7.86 21.94 -8.82
CA LEU A 390 9.14 22.62 -8.82
C LEU A 390 10.28 21.64 -9.11
N ALA A 391 11.24 22.05 -9.90
CA ALA A 391 12.44 21.28 -10.16
C ALA A 391 13.25 21.08 -8.86
N PRO A 392 13.91 19.92 -8.67
CA PRO A 392 14.74 19.69 -7.50
C PRO A 392 15.89 20.70 -7.41
N LYS A 393 16.28 21.08 -6.18
CA LYS A 393 17.45 21.97 -5.95
C LYS A 393 18.78 21.37 -6.43
N THR A 394 18.89 20.02 -6.44
CA THR A 394 20.04 19.34 -7.05
C THR A 394 19.99 19.53 -8.55
N CYS A 395 21.06 20.12 -9.10
CA CYS A 395 21.15 20.46 -10.51
C CYS A 395 20.97 19.22 -11.40
N LEU A 396 19.80 19.04 -11.96
CA LEU A 396 19.54 18.05 -13.01
C LEU A 396 19.72 18.70 -14.39
N SER A 397 20.21 17.92 -15.36
CA SER A 397 20.22 18.38 -16.76
C SER A 397 18.79 18.57 -17.29
N ILE A 398 18.60 19.50 -18.24
CA ILE A 398 17.29 19.74 -18.85
C ILE A 398 16.61 18.47 -19.33
N PRO A 399 17.29 17.55 -20.09
CA PRO A 399 16.66 16.32 -20.53
C PRO A 399 16.14 15.44 -19.38
N LYS A 400 16.78 15.46 -18.20
CA LYS A 400 16.30 14.75 -17.02
C LYS A 400 15.04 15.39 -16.41
N LEU A 401 14.93 16.71 -16.46
CA LEU A 401 13.74 17.43 -16.04
C LEU A 401 12.57 17.18 -17.00
N GLU A 402 12.85 17.19 -18.31
CA GLU A 402 11.88 16.84 -19.35
C GLU A 402 11.35 15.40 -19.18
N LEU A 403 12.22 14.42 -18.83
CA LEU A 403 11.79 13.06 -18.51
C LEU A 403 10.92 13.01 -17.25
N ASN A 404 11.16 13.89 -16.26
CA ASN A 404 10.28 14.01 -15.10
C ASN A 404 8.92 14.63 -15.49
N ALA A 405 8.88 15.59 -16.40
CA ALA A 405 7.65 16.17 -16.93
C ALA A 405 6.85 15.12 -17.72
N ALA A 406 7.50 14.32 -18.54
CA ALA A 406 6.87 13.22 -19.26
C ALA A 406 6.26 12.18 -18.30
N LEU A 407 6.96 11.85 -17.21
CA LEU A 407 6.41 10.98 -16.16
C LEU A 407 5.21 11.61 -15.46
N LEU A 408 5.26 12.92 -15.18
CA LEU A 408 4.14 13.66 -14.61
C LEU A 408 2.93 13.62 -15.56
N GLY A 409 3.14 13.85 -16.87
CA GLY A 409 2.09 13.77 -17.89
C GLY A 409 1.47 12.39 -18.03
N ALA A 410 2.28 11.33 -18.08
CA ALA A 410 1.78 9.97 -18.16
C ALA A 410 0.90 9.60 -16.94
N ARG A 411 1.33 9.98 -15.73
CA ARG A 411 0.54 9.80 -14.49
C ARG A 411 -0.74 10.63 -14.51
N LEU A 412 -0.66 11.88 -14.94
CA LEU A 412 -1.79 12.79 -15.01
C LEU A 412 -2.83 12.30 -16.01
N LEU A 413 -2.41 11.90 -17.23
CA LEU A 413 -3.28 11.38 -18.28
C LEU A 413 -4.02 10.12 -17.79
N LYS A 414 -3.29 9.16 -17.21
CA LYS A 414 -3.90 7.93 -16.66
C LYS A 414 -4.89 8.23 -15.54
N SER A 415 -4.53 9.11 -14.60
CA SER A 415 -5.40 9.47 -13.49
C SER A 415 -6.64 10.25 -13.95
N THR A 416 -6.51 11.11 -14.95
CA THR A 416 -7.63 11.86 -15.52
C THR A 416 -8.58 10.94 -16.28
N GLY A 417 -8.06 10.05 -17.14
CA GLY A 417 -8.88 9.06 -17.84
C GLY A 417 -9.63 8.12 -16.90
N ALA A 418 -9.03 7.76 -15.75
CA ALA A 418 -9.71 6.94 -14.75
C ALA A 418 -10.83 7.70 -13.98
N CYS A 419 -10.84 9.03 -14.03
CA CYS A 419 -11.89 9.85 -13.43
C CYS A 419 -13.14 9.95 -14.30
N LEU A 420 -13.04 9.75 -15.60
CA LEU A 420 -14.14 9.86 -16.56
C LEU A 420 -14.93 8.55 -16.65
N THR A 421 -16.25 8.65 -16.80
CA THR A 421 -17.13 7.51 -17.11
C THR A 421 -17.34 7.37 -18.61
N HIS A 422 -17.25 8.46 -19.35
CA HIS A 422 -17.32 8.48 -20.81
C HIS A 422 -16.14 7.70 -21.43
N LYS A 423 -16.40 6.95 -22.50
CA LYS A 423 -15.40 6.11 -23.17
C LYS A 423 -14.40 6.95 -23.95
N ILE A 424 -13.15 6.86 -23.57
CA ILE A 424 -12.03 7.48 -24.31
C ILE A 424 -11.53 6.50 -25.36
N THR A 425 -11.52 6.91 -26.64
CA THR A 425 -11.14 6.07 -27.78
C THR A 425 -9.65 6.02 -28.00
N ARG A 426 -8.97 7.20 -27.91
CA ARG A 426 -7.52 7.32 -28.13
C ARG A 426 -6.87 8.22 -27.11
N ARG A 427 -5.54 8.12 -27.00
CA ARG A 427 -4.72 8.96 -26.11
C ARG A 427 -3.45 9.39 -26.85
N TYR A 428 -3.07 10.64 -26.67
CA TYR A 428 -1.84 11.22 -27.21
C TYR A 428 -1.07 11.93 -26.12
N LEU A 429 0.25 11.90 -26.22
CA LEU A 429 1.13 12.65 -25.32
C LEU A 429 2.17 13.41 -26.15
N PHE A 430 2.26 14.70 -25.92
CA PHE A 430 3.17 15.59 -26.62
C PHE A 430 4.30 16.04 -25.70
N THR A 431 5.51 16.07 -26.25
CA THR A 431 6.70 16.67 -25.66
C THR A 431 7.53 17.35 -26.74
N ASP A 432 8.17 18.46 -26.41
CA ASP A 432 9.12 19.14 -27.28
C ASP A 432 10.54 18.60 -27.15
N SER A 433 10.74 17.61 -26.28
CA SER A 433 12.01 16.92 -26.11
C SER A 433 12.14 15.71 -27.03
N SER A 434 12.95 15.81 -28.06
CA SER A 434 13.31 14.66 -28.92
C SER A 434 14.00 13.54 -28.15
N SER A 435 14.83 13.89 -27.16
CA SER A 435 15.51 12.92 -26.29
C SER A 435 14.52 12.09 -25.48
N VAL A 436 13.55 12.73 -24.85
CA VAL A 436 12.50 12.01 -24.08
C VAL A 436 11.74 11.04 -24.98
N ARG A 437 11.28 11.52 -26.14
CA ARG A 437 10.54 10.70 -27.10
C ARG A 437 11.35 9.49 -27.57
N ASN A 438 12.65 9.69 -27.81
CA ASN A 438 13.56 8.63 -28.23
C ASN A 438 13.80 7.61 -27.08
N TRP A 439 13.97 8.08 -25.84
CA TRP A 439 14.09 7.18 -24.68
C TRP A 439 12.85 6.33 -24.46
N LEU A 440 11.65 6.88 -24.66
CA LEU A 440 10.39 6.15 -24.45
C LEU A 440 10.16 5.03 -25.46
N ARG A 441 10.82 5.05 -26.60
CA ARG A 441 10.85 3.95 -27.59
C ARG A 441 11.97 2.93 -27.32
N GLY A 442 12.90 3.27 -26.41
CA GLY A 442 13.99 2.40 -26.03
C GLY A 442 13.61 1.41 -24.91
N THR A 443 14.46 0.39 -24.74
CA THR A 443 14.30 -0.59 -23.66
C THR A 443 14.82 -0.02 -22.34
N PRO A 444 14.03 0.06 -21.27
CA PRO A 444 14.43 0.68 -20.00
C PRO A 444 15.74 0.14 -19.41
N SER A 445 16.00 -1.15 -19.55
CA SER A 445 17.20 -1.79 -19.00
C SER A 445 18.51 -1.31 -19.63
N HIS A 446 18.47 -0.68 -20.81
CA HIS A 446 19.64 -0.13 -21.48
C HIS A 446 20.11 1.19 -20.86
N TYR A 447 19.28 1.84 -20.07
CA TYR A 447 19.60 3.13 -19.48
C TYR A 447 20.07 3.02 -18.02
N LYS A 448 20.73 4.07 -17.52
CA LYS A 448 21.13 4.20 -16.11
C LYS A 448 19.88 4.28 -15.21
N ASP A 449 20.02 3.98 -13.93
CA ASP A 449 18.93 3.80 -12.98
C ASP A 449 17.93 4.98 -12.95
N PHE A 450 18.42 6.21 -13.06
CA PHE A 450 17.57 7.41 -13.13
C PHE A 450 16.59 7.38 -14.31
N PHE A 451 17.09 7.02 -15.48
CA PHE A 451 16.32 6.94 -16.72
C PHE A 451 15.50 5.66 -16.76
N SER A 452 16.11 4.53 -16.46
CA SER A 452 15.50 3.21 -16.50
C SER A 452 14.20 3.13 -15.68
N SER A 453 14.20 3.66 -14.45
CA SER A 453 13.03 3.62 -13.58
C SER A 453 11.87 4.47 -14.11
N ARG A 454 12.17 5.63 -14.71
CA ARG A 454 11.15 6.55 -15.24
C ARG A 454 10.61 6.08 -16.58
N ILE A 455 11.48 5.71 -17.50
CA ILE A 455 11.09 5.14 -18.79
C ILE A 455 10.20 3.91 -18.57
N GLY A 456 10.62 2.99 -17.67
CA GLY A 456 9.84 1.80 -17.34
C GLY A 456 8.46 2.12 -16.76
N GLU A 457 8.35 3.12 -15.89
CA GLU A 457 7.06 3.54 -15.34
C GLU A 457 6.19 4.21 -16.42
N ILE A 458 6.76 5.08 -17.26
CA ILE A 458 6.00 5.73 -18.35
C ILE A 458 5.46 4.65 -19.30
N GLN A 459 6.27 3.66 -19.70
CA GLN A 459 5.86 2.56 -20.58
C GLN A 459 4.82 1.62 -19.95
N LEU A 460 4.71 1.56 -18.61
CA LEU A 460 3.63 0.87 -17.92
C LEU A 460 2.31 1.65 -17.93
N LEU A 461 2.37 2.97 -18.04
CA LEU A 461 1.22 3.88 -18.04
C LEU A 461 0.70 4.20 -19.43
N THR A 462 1.61 4.25 -20.42
CA THR A 462 1.37 4.70 -21.80
C THR A 462 2.13 3.81 -22.78
N ARG A 463 1.71 3.80 -24.03
CA ARG A 463 2.42 3.11 -25.13
C ARG A 463 3.38 4.08 -25.81
N PRO A 464 4.56 3.64 -26.30
CA PRO A 464 5.49 4.52 -27.02
C PRO A 464 4.88 5.21 -28.23
N GLU A 465 3.88 4.58 -28.89
CA GLU A 465 3.19 5.11 -30.08
C GLU A 465 2.23 6.26 -29.75
N GLU A 466 1.81 6.41 -28.50
CA GLU A 466 0.98 7.52 -28.02
C GLU A 466 1.80 8.82 -27.89
N TRP A 467 3.15 8.71 -27.89
CA TRP A 467 4.06 9.85 -27.72
C TRP A 467 4.48 10.47 -29.06
N ARG A 468 4.28 11.78 -29.17
CA ARG A 468 4.60 12.58 -30.36
C ARG A 468 5.43 13.79 -30.00
N PHE A 469 6.16 14.27 -30.96
CA PHE A 469 6.89 15.52 -30.86
C PHE A 469 5.96 16.71 -31.15
N VAL A 470 6.13 17.79 -30.40
CA VAL A 470 5.53 19.07 -30.67
C VAL A 470 6.59 20.19 -30.59
N PRO A 471 6.64 21.16 -31.53
CA PRO A 471 7.52 22.33 -31.37
C PRO A 471 7.19 23.10 -30.10
N GLY A 472 8.20 23.56 -29.33
CA GLY A 472 8.01 24.19 -28.02
C GLY A 472 7.04 25.38 -28.06
N LYS A 473 7.00 26.17 -29.13
CA LYS A 473 6.02 27.25 -29.28
C LYS A 473 4.56 26.82 -29.34
N LEU A 474 4.32 25.56 -29.67
CA LEU A 474 3.01 24.91 -29.71
C LEU A 474 2.74 24.03 -28.48
N ASN A 475 3.65 24.02 -27.50
CA ASN A 475 3.49 23.26 -26.28
C ASN A 475 2.88 24.11 -25.16
N PRO A 476 1.58 23.98 -24.83
CA PRO A 476 0.94 24.80 -23.81
C PRO A 476 1.52 24.58 -22.40
N ALA A 477 2.15 23.44 -22.14
CA ALA A 477 2.77 23.16 -20.85
C ALA A 477 3.95 24.12 -20.54
N ASP A 478 4.59 24.75 -21.56
CA ASP A 478 5.66 25.75 -21.36
C ASP A 478 5.18 26.97 -20.54
N LEU A 479 3.91 27.36 -20.65
CA LEU A 479 3.30 28.42 -19.82
C LEU A 479 3.33 28.14 -18.34
N ALA A 480 3.39 26.88 -17.95
CA ALA A 480 3.34 26.42 -16.56
C ALA A 480 4.72 25.96 -16.01
N THR A 481 5.81 26.32 -16.69
CA THR A 481 7.18 25.95 -16.27
C THR A 481 8.08 27.15 -15.93
N ARG A 482 7.73 28.38 -16.29
CA ARG A 482 8.60 29.57 -16.19
C ARG A 482 8.11 30.61 -15.18
N SER A 483 9.03 31.41 -14.63
CA SER A 483 8.78 32.43 -13.60
C SER A 483 8.28 33.75 -14.12
N THR A 484 8.47 34.07 -15.42
CA THR A 484 8.07 35.34 -16.01
C THR A 484 6.55 35.53 -15.99
N LEU A 485 6.07 36.61 -15.33
CA LEU A 485 4.66 37.00 -15.40
C LEU A 485 4.37 37.50 -16.81
N PRO A 486 3.37 36.97 -17.52
CA PRO A 486 2.96 37.56 -18.77
C PRO A 486 2.39 38.96 -18.52
N ASN A 487 2.75 39.94 -19.36
CA ASN A 487 2.11 41.25 -19.34
C ASN A 487 0.66 41.20 -19.83
N GLU A 488 0.27 40.08 -20.44
CA GLU A 488 -1.03 39.81 -21.00
C GLU A 488 -1.78 38.71 -20.24
N ILE A 489 -3.03 38.48 -20.60
CA ILE A 489 -4.05 37.60 -20.03
C ILE A 489 -3.48 36.41 -19.25
N VAL A 490 -3.85 36.32 -17.99
CA VAL A 490 -3.35 35.33 -17.00
C VAL A 490 -3.57 33.90 -17.45
N ILE A 491 -4.68 33.62 -18.13
CA ILE A 491 -5.05 32.33 -18.67
C ILE A 491 -5.52 32.53 -20.11
N SER A 492 -4.60 32.29 -21.03
CA SER A 492 -4.85 32.47 -22.45
C SER A 492 -5.77 31.38 -23.02
N PRO A 493 -6.49 31.65 -24.13
CA PRO A 493 -7.20 30.62 -24.88
C PRO A 493 -6.32 29.43 -25.25
N PHE A 494 -5.04 29.68 -25.58
CA PHE A 494 -4.03 28.65 -25.84
C PHE A 494 -3.81 27.70 -24.66
N TRP A 495 -3.94 28.18 -23.41
CA TRP A 495 -3.88 27.31 -22.23
C TRP A 495 -5.17 26.53 -22.02
N ILE A 496 -6.33 27.16 -22.24
CA ILE A 496 -7.65 26.54 -21.98
C ILE A 496 -8.05 25.56 -23.08
N HIS A 497 -7.81 25.90 -24.34
CA HIS A 497 -8.23 25.08 -25.48
C HIS A 497 -7.08 24.27 -26.08
N GLY A 498 -5.86 24.50 -25.65
CA GLY A 498 -4.67 23.91 -26.28
C GLY A 498 -4.30 24.58 -27.60
N PRO A 499 -3.29 24.02 -28.28
CA PRO A 499 -2.85 24.57 -29.58
C PRO A 499 -3.87 24.29 -30.69
N ASP A 500 -3.99 25.21 -31.64
CA ASP A 500 -4.97 25.21 -32.75
C ASP A 500 -4.98 23.92 -33.57
N PHE A 501 -3.84 23.25 -33.68
CA PHE A 501 -3.77 21.95 -34.39
C PHE A 501 -4.62 20.87 -33.76
N LEU A 502 -4.91 20.92 -32.46
CA LEU A 502 -5.79 19.97 -31.81
C LEU A 502 -7.24 20.03 -32.25
N CYS A 503 -7.66 21.20 -32.78
CA CYS A 503 -8.97 21.38 -33.38
C CYS A 503 -9.02 20.96 -34.87
N LYS A 504 -7.93 20.35 -35.37
CA LYS A 504 -7.84 19.87 -36.77
C LYS A 504 -7.72 18.35 -36.82
N PRO A 505 -8.00 17.74 -38.00
CA PRO A 505 -7.74 16.32 -38.22
C PRO A 505 -6.29 15.95 -37.96
N GLU A 506 -6.03 14.70 -37.59
CA GLU A 506 -4.69 14.21 -37.19
C GLU A 506 -3.64 14.36 -38.29
N GLU A 507 -4.06 14.34 -39.55
CA GLU A 507 -3.20 14.50 -40.74
C GLU A 507 -2.58 15.92 -40.82
N GLU A 508 -3.21 16.90 -40.20
CA GLU A 508 -2.75 18.30 -40.17
C GLU A 508 -1.88 18.60 -38.93
N TRP A 509 -1.69 17.65 -38.06
CA TRP A 509 -0.88 17.84 -36.86
C TRP A 509 0.62 17.98 -37.18
N PRO A 510 1.42 18.59 -36.31
CA PRO A 510 2.86 18.69 -36.49
C PRO A 510 3.45 17.29 -36.78
N LYS A 511 4.27 17.22 -37.85
CA LYS A 511 4.90 15.97 -38.26
C LYS A 511 5.82 15.47 -37.14
N ASP A 512 5.66 14.21 -36.81
CA ASP A 512 6.49 13.55 -35.80
C ASP A 512 7.95 13.40 -36.31
N LEU A 513 8.93 13.53 -35.39
CA LEU A 513 10.31 13.37 -35.73
C LEU A 513 10.66 11.91 -36.01
N PRO A 514 11.62 11.62 -36.92
CA PRO A 514 12.16 10.26 -37.05
C PRO A 514 12.76 9.79 -35.74
N TRP A 515 12.67 8.50 -35.43
CA TRP A 515 13.29 7.94 -34.26
C TRP A 515 14.81 7.84 -34.44
N ILE A 516 15.53 8.37 -33.46
CA ILE A 516 17.00 8.29 -33.39
C ILE A 516 17.36 7.68 -32.04
N ALA A 517 18.22 6.66 -32.01
CA ALA A 517 18.66 6.08 -30.75
C ALA A 517 19.41 7.12 -29.90
N GLU A 518 18.85 7.43 -28.74
CA GLU A 518 19.41 8.44 -27.84
C GLU A 518 20.61 7.86 -27.07
N LYS A 519 21.74 8.53 -27.11
CA LYS A 519 22.98 8.10 -26.46
C LYS A 519 23.07 8.54 -25.00
N GLU A 520 22.41 9.63 -24.63
CA GLU A 520 22.42 10.14 -23.26
C GLU A 520 21.73 9.15 -22.32
N GLY A 521 22.33 8.91 -21.16
CA GLY A 521 21.75 8.02 -20.16
C GLY A 521 21.99 6.53 -20.41
N LEU A 522 22.51 6.11 -21.56
CA LEU A 522 22.86 4.71 -21.81
C LEU A 522 23.90 4.19 -20.81
N ARG A 523 23.76 2.95 -20.42
CA ARG A 523 24.81 2.22 -19.72
C ARG A 523 25.92 1.93 -20.70
N LYS A 524 27.17 2.22 -20.34
CA LYS A 524 28.33 1.83 -21.16
C LYS A 524 28.42 0.29 -21.21
N VAL A 525 27.87 -0.29 -22.27
CA VAL A 525 28.03 -1.70 -22.60
C VAL A 525 29.15 -1.78 -23.66
N LYS A 526 30.17 -2.59 -23.44
CA LYS A 526 31.10 -2.94 -24.51
C LYS A 526 30.33 -3.78 -25.53
N VAL A 527 30.03 -3.19 -26.67
CA VAL A 527 29.34 -3.86 -27.77
C VAL A 527 30.37 -4.56 -28.61
N HIS A 528 30.26 -5.88 -28.71
CA HIS A 528 30.83 -6.61 -29.85
C HIS A 528 29.67 -6.70 -30.88
N GLN A 529 29.90 -6.12 -32.06
CA GLN A 529 28.98 -6.22 -33.19
C GLN A 529 28.85 -7.65 -33.68
N VAL A 530 27.65 -8.14 -33.83
CA VAL A 530 27.30 -9.27 -34.69
C VAL A 530 25.96 -8.94 -35.36
N GLN A 531 25.98 -8.93 -36.69
CA GLN A 531 24.81 -8.90 -37.56
C GLN A 531 24.05 -10.22 -37.45
N ALA A 532 22.82 -10.21 -37.00
CA ALA A 532 21.81 -11.25 -37.27
C ALA A 532 20.43 -10.70 -36.95
N THR A 533 19.43 -11.12 -37.74
CA THR A 533 18.00 -10.85 -37.56
C THR A 533 17.57 -10.96 -36.11
N SER A 534 17.32 -9.83 -35.48
CA SER A 534 17.11 -9.74 -34.03
C SER A 534 15.74 -10.23 -33.59
N VAL A 535 15.71 -11.18 -32.63
CA VAL A 535 14.52 -11.46 -31.83
C VAL A 535 14.34 -10.31 -30.84
N ASP A 536 13.14 -9.73 -30.78
CA ASP A 536 12.82 -8.84 -29.67
C ASP A 536 12.63 -9.65 -28.38
N TRP A 537 13.74 -9.80 -27.64
CA TRP A 537 13.75 -10.50 -26.35
C TRP A 537 12.86 -9.81 -25.31
N GLY A 538 12.46 -8.55 -25.50
CA GLY A 538 11.50 -7.83 -24.67
C GLY A 538 10.09 -8.41 -24.78
N ALA A 539 9.66 -8.69 -25.99
CA ALA A 539 8.33 -9.22 -26.31
C ALA A 539 8.15 -10.73 -26.02
N VAL A 540 9.25 -11.47 -25.81
CA VAL A 540 9.17 -12.91 -25.50
C VAL A 540 8.50 -13.11 -24.13
N VAL A 541 7.38 -13.79 -24.08
CA VAL A 541 6.70 -14.24 -22.86
C VAL A 541 6.97 -15.74 -22.72
N ILE A 542 7.43 -16.15 -21.55
CA ILE A 542 7.61 -17.54 -21.13
C ILE A 542 6.53 -17.90 -20.14
N THR A 543 5.84 -19.00 -20.37
CA THR A 543 4.80 -19.52 -19.46
C THR A 543 5.32 -20.78 -18.73
N PRO A 544 4.66 -21.20 -17.64
CA PRO A 544 4.95 -22.49 -17.00
C PRO A 544 4.86 -23.69 -17.94
N GLU A 545 3.88 -23.69 -18.83
CA GLU A 545 3.69 -24.73 -19.86
C GLU A 545 4.86 -24.75 -20.85
N ASP A 546 5.34 -23.59 -21.28
CA ASP A 546 6.54 -23.50 -22.10
C ASP A 546 7.74 -24.20 -21.43
N LEU A 547 7.90 -24.06 -20.10
CA LEU A 547 8.98 -24.67 -19.34
C LEU A 547 8.86 -26.21 -19.22
N SER A 548 7.69 -26.78 -19.38
CA SER A 548 7.50 -28.23 -19.44
C SER A 548 7.98 -28.84 -20.77
N GLN A 549 7.97 -28.04 -21.84
CA GLN A 549 8.32 -28.44 -23.21
C GLN A 549 9.77 -28.11 -23.60
N ILE A 550 10.64 -27.77 -22.65
CA ILE A 550 12.07 -27.42 -22.93
C ILE A 550 12.80 -28.53 -23.71
N THR A 551 12.46 -29.77 -23.46
CA THR A 551 13.07 -30.95 -24.07
C THR A 551 12.47 -31.37 -25.43
N GLU A 552 11.34 -30.79 -25.80
CA GLU A 552 10.68 -31.07 -27.07
C GLU A 552 11.37 -30.31 -28.21
N LYS A 553 12.06 -31.04 -29.10
CA LYS A 553 12.75 -30.46 -30.26
C LYS A 553 11.75 -29.70 -31.14
N GLY A 554 12.05 -28.43 -31.40
CA GLY A 554 11.18 -27.58 -32.21
C GLY A 554 10.13 -26.79 -31.40
N SER A 555 9.98 -27.05 -30.10
CA SER A 555 9.11 -26.22 -29.23
C SER A 555 9.56 -24.75 -29.22
N LYS A 556 8.65 -23.85 -28.84
CA LYS A 556 8.93 -22.41 -28.72
C LYS A 556 10.16 -22.13 -27.82
N VAL A 557 10.23 -22.76 -26.64
CA VAL A 557 11.32 -22.56 -25.68
C VAL A 557 12.61 -23.20 -26.16
N HIS A 558 12.54 -24.39 -26.78
CA HIS A 558 13.70 -25.03 -27.38
C HIS A 558 14.38 -24.12 -28.43
N ASN A 559 13.61 -23.55 -29.36
CA ASN A 559 14.11 -22.64 -30.40
C ASN A 559 14.69 -21.34 -29.79
N LEU A 560 14.08 -20.81 -28.72
CA LEU A 560 14.58 -19.64 -28.02
C LEU A 560 15.89 -19.94 -27.28
N ILE A 561 16.05 -21.14 -26.68
CA ILE A 561 17.29 -21.56 -26.03
C ILE A 561 18.41 -21.73 -27.06
N LEU A 562 18.14 -22.41 -28.16
CA LEU A 562 19.10 -22.59 -29.25
C LEU A 562 19.63 -21.24 -29.75
N ARG A 563 18.71 -20.31 -29.96
CA ARG A 563 19.07 -18.97 -30.43
C ARG A 563 19.87 -18.19 -29.38
N ALA A 564 19.50 -18.22 -28.11
CA ALA A 564 20.25 -17.60 -27.03
C ALA A 564 21.68 -18.20 -26.88
N GLN A 565 21.82 -19.50 -27.14
CA GLN A 565 23.13 -20.17 -27.19
C GLN A 565 23.96 -19.72 -28.39
N GLN A 566 23.35 -19.62 -29.57
CA GLN A 566 24.03 -19.14 -30.80
C GLN A 566 24.47 -17.68 -30.66
N GLU A 567 23.65 -16.81 -30.07
CA GLU A 567 23.95 -15.39 -29.87
C GLU A 567 25.14 -15.17 -28.93
N VAL A 568 25.34 -16.02 -27.91
CA VAL A 568 26.34 -15.78 -26.85
C VAL A 568 27.50 -16.73 -26.91
N TYR A 569 27.31 -17.97 -27.39
CA TYR A 569 28.30 -19.04 -27.39
C TYR A 569 28.63 -19.49 -28.82
N GLU A 570 28.61 -18.60 -29.81
CA GLU A 570 28.85 -18.91 -31.21
C GLU A 570 30.23 -19.58 -31.45
N ASP A 571 31.33 -19.07 -30.84
CA ASP A 571 32.68 -19.62 -30.94
C ASP A 571 32.78 -21.00 -30.28
N GLU A 572 32.19 -21.14 -29.10
CA GLU A 572 32.10 -22.41 -28.38
C GLU A 572 31.26 -23.43 -29.15
N PHE A 573 30.14 -23.01 -29.75
CA PHE A 573 29.29 -23.90 -30.58
C PHE A 573 30.07 -24.47 -31.75
N LYS A 574 30.74 -23.62 -32.55
CA LYS A 574 31.57 -24.02 -33.68
C LYS A 574 32.74 -24.92 -33.23
N ARG A 575 33.35 -24.68 -32.06
CA ARG A 575 34.47 -25.49 -31.54
C ARG A 575 33.99 -26.87 -31.07
N ILE A 576 32.86 -26.97 -30.42
CA ILE A 576 32.31 -28.25 -29.96
C ILE A 576 31.87 -29.08 -31.17
N GLU A 577 31.22 -28.49 -32.18
CA GLU A 577 30.79 -29.14 -33.42
C GLU A 577 31.98 -29.68 -34.18
N THR A 578 33.08 -28.90 -34.28
CA THR A 578 34.32 -29.32 -34.97
C THR A 578 35.26 -30.14 -34.10
N LYS A 579 34.83 -30.60 -32.91
CA LYS A 579 35.62 -31.34 -31.89
C LYS A 579 36.95 -30.67 -31.52
N ARG A 580 37.05 -29.35 -31.64
CA ARG A 580 38.20 -28.55 -31.20
C ARG A 580 38.12 -28.21 -29.71
N LYS A 581 39.29 -28.11 -29.04
CA LYS A 581 39.31 -27.71 -27.60
C LYS A 581 38.78 -26.29 -27.43
N LEU A 582 37.96 -26.11 -26.39
CA LEU A 582 37.50 -24.78 -25.98
C LEU A 582 38.65 -23.88 -25.50
N LYS A 583 38.53 -22.59 -25.68
CA LYS A 583 39.50 -21.62 -25.17
C LYS A 583 39.58 -21.71 -23.64
N THR A 584 40.78 -21.52 -23.08
CA THR A 584 41.01 -21.52 -21.62
C THR A 584 40.25 -20.42 -20.89
N THR A 585 39.83 -19.37 -21.61
CA THR A 585 39.01 -18.25 -21.10
C THR A 585 37.52 -18.50 -21.17
N SER A 586 37.06 -19.60 -21.79
CA SER A 586 35.64 -19.91 -21.93
C SER A 586 35.00 -20.32 -20.58
N GLN A 587 33.88 -19.71 -20.24
CA GLN A 587 33.08 -20.05 -19.04
C GLN A 587 32.51 -21.47 -19.11
N LEU A 588 32.43 -22.06 -20.31
CA LEU A 588 31.87 -23.39 -20.50
C LEU A 588 32.89 -24.50 -20.26
N LEU A 589 34.17 -24.19 -20.23
CA LEU A 589 35.24 -25.20 -20.11
C LEU A 589 35.07 -26.12 -18.90
N ALA A 590 34.73 -25.54 -17.75
CA ALA A 590 34.52 -26.27 -16.50
C ALA A 590 33.24 -27.14 -16.49
N LEU A 591 32.33 -26.91 -17.44
CA LEU A 591 31.06 -27.59 -17.55
C LEU A 591 31.07 -28.80 -18.47
N ASN A 592 32.21 -29.05 -19.13
CA ASN A 592 32.41 -30.13 -20.09
C ASN A 592 31.26 -30.24 -21.12
N PRO A 593 30.94 -29.15 -21.87
CA PRO A 593 29.76 -29.07 -22.70
C PRO A 593 29.86 -29.97 -23.93
N TYR A 594 28.69 -30.42 -24.38
CA TYR A 594 28.55 -31.14 -25.65
C TYR A 594 27.27 -30.70 -26.36
N ILE A 595 27.17 -30.93 -27.67
CA ILE A 595 25.95 -30.70 -28.44
C ILE A 595 25.09 -31.97 -28.39
N GLY A 596 23.86 -31.84 -27.88
CA GLY A 596 22.90 -32.95 -27.85
C GLY A 596 22.29 -33.25 -29.21
N GLU A 597 21.52 -34.34 -29.33
CA GLU A 597 20.80 -34.71 -30.55
C GLU A 597 19.72 -33.68 -30.95
N ASP A 598 19.28 -32.90 -30.03
CA ASP A 598 18.37 -31.75 -30.18
C ASP A 598 19.08 -30.48 -30.68
N GLY A 599 20.39 -30.50 -30.81
CA GLY A 599 21.21 -29.38 -31.29
C GLY A 599 21.58 -28.33 -30.21
N LEU A 600 21.17 -28.55 -28.95
CA LEU A 600 21.52 -27.63 -27.85
C LEU A 600 22.87 -27.95 -27.21
N ILE A 601 23.60 -26.92 -26.76
CA ILE A 601 24.77 -27.11 -25.89
C ILE A 601 24.25 -27.52 -24.50
N ARG A 602 24.66 -28.72 -24.08
CA ARG A 602 24.23 -29.36 -22.84
C ARG A 602 25.39 -29.56 -21.87
N LEU A 603 25.04 -29.63 -20.57
CA LEU A 603 26.02 -29.89 -19.48
C LEU A 603 26.53 -31.33 -19.53
N GLY A 604 27.87 -31.48 -19.58
CA GLY A 604 28.53 -32.79 -19.43
C GLY A 604 28.68 -33.13 -17.93
N ASN A 605 27.88 -34.07 -17.45
CA ASN A 605 27.83 -34.43 -16.03
C ASN A 605 28.65 -35.71 -15.74
N ARG A 606 29.27 -35.80 -14.56
CA ARG A 606 29.93 -37.02 -14.05
C ARG A 606 28.93 -38.01 -13.42
N ALA A 607 27.70 -37.62 -13.17
CA ALA A 607 26.67 -38.44 -12.53
C ALA A 607 25.95 -39.43 -13.49
N ARG A 608 26.62 -39.91 -14.55
CA ARG A 608 26.04 -40.81 -15.57
C ARG A 608 25.44 -42.10 -15.01
N ARG A 609 25.79 -42.47 -13.79
CA ARG A 609 25.29 -43.69 -13.15
C ARG A 609 24.06 -43.42 -12.25
N ALA A 610 23.63 -42.17 -12.09
CA ALA A 610 22.41 -41.84 -11.33
C ALA A 610 21.18 -42.23 -12.15
N GLN A 611 20.19 -42.81 -11.50
CA GLN A 611 18.88 -43.14 -12.10
C GLN A 611 17.98 -41.89 -12.13
N LEU A 612 18.38 -40.92 -12.95
CA LEU A 612 17.62 -39.68 -13.18
C LEU A 612 17.37 -39.51 -14.68
N PRO A 613 16.30 -38.80 -15.10
CA PRO A 613 16.04 -38.49 -16.49
C PRO A 613 17.25 -37.81 -17.15
N HIS A 614 17.49 -38.14 -18.42
CA HIS A 614 18.64 -37.59 -19.19
C HIS A 614 18.64 -36.05 -19.18
N GLU A 615 17.49 -35.42 -19.27
CA GLU A 615 17.31 -33.96 -19.27
C GLU A 615 17.76 -33.34 -17.95
N THR A 616 17.52 -34.00 -16.84
CA THR A 616 17.94 -33.52 -15.51
C THR A 616 19.46 -33.71 -15.29
N LEU A 617 20.03 -34.77 -15.89
CA LEU A 617 21.48 -35.02 -15.86
C LEU A 617 22.26 -34.10 -16.78
N HIS A 618 21.67 -33.78 -17.94
CA HIS A 618 22.29 -33.02 -19.02
C HIS A 618 21.41 -31.83 -19.43
N PRO A 619 21.07 -30.90 -18.53
CA PRO A 619 20.24 -29.74 -18.88
C PRO A 619 20.94 -28.85 -19.90
N PRO A 620 20.22 -28.16 -20.78
CA PRO A 620 20.80 -27.19 -21.71
C PRO A 620 21.40 -26.02 -20.94
N ILE A 621 22.55 -25.54 -21.44
CA ILE A 621 23.29 -24.44 -20.80
C ILE A 621 22.79 -23.10 -21.32
N LEU A 622 22.41 -22.20 -20.43
CA LEU A 622 21.99 -20.83 -20.74
C LEU A 622 22.97 -19.79 -20.25
N PRO A 623 23.23 -18.72 -21.04
CA PRO A 623 24.07 -17.63 -20.59
C PRO A 623 23.37 -16.77 -19.54
N GLY A 624 24.00 -16.60 -18.38
CA GLY A 624 23.38 -15.95 -17.22
C GLY A 624 23.08 -14.45 -17.38
N LYS A 625 23.69 -13.79 -18.37
CA LYS A 625 23.42 -12.38 -18.68
C LYS A 625 22.38 -12.18 -19.78
N HIS A 626 21.87 -13.27 -20.35
CA HIS A 626 20.90 -13.21 -21.45
C HIS A 626 19.47 -12.95 -20.91
N PRO A 627 18.64 -12.12 -21.60
CA PRO A 627 17.27 -11.81 -21.16
C PRO A 627 16.39 -13.04 -20.99
N LEU A 628 16.51 -14.03 -21.84
CA LEU A 628 15.77 -15.30 -21.75
C LEU A 628 16.01 -15.99 -20.40
N SER A 629 17.24 -16.03 -19.93
CA SER A 629 17.61 -16.64 -18.65
C SER A 629 16.93 -15.93 -17.46
N GLU A 630 16.80 -14.61 -17.52
CA GLU A 630 16.09 -13.81 -16.49
C GLU A 630 14.61 -14.12 -16.48
N LYS A 631 13.98 -14.25 -17.67
CA LYS A 631 12.55 -14.61 -17.80
C LYS A 631 12.26 -16.03 -17.30
N ILE A 632 13.08 -17.00 -17.68
CA ILE A 632 12.95 -18.38 -17.19
C ILE A 632 13.09 -18.43 -15.66
N VAL A 633 14.06 -17.74 -15.09
CA VAL A 633 14.23 -17.69 -13.62
C VAL A 633 13.05 -16.98 -12.95
N ALA A 634 12.47 -15.95 -13.58
CA ALA A 634 11.32 -15.24 -13.03
C ALA A 634 10.10 -16.17 -12.95
N VAL A 635 9.80 -16.91 -14.01
CA VAL A 635 8.72 -17.90 -14.02
C VAL A 635 8.94 -18.99 -12.97
N ILE A 636 10.14 -19.57 -12.90
CA ILE A 636 10.47 -20.59 -11.88
C ILE A 636 10.37 -20.00 -10.46
N HIS A 637 10.71 -18.74 -10.27
CA HIS A 637 10.58 -18.06 -8.97
C HIS A 637 9.10 -17.86 -8.57
N GLU A 638 8.23 -17.51 -9.50
CA GLU A 638 6.79 -17.35 -9.29
C GLU A 638 6.11 -18.70 -9.07
N GLU A 639 6.38 -19.71 -9.89
CA GLU A 639 5.87 -21.08 -9.71
C GLU A 639 6.23 -21.65 -8.34
N ASN A 640 7.43 -21.37 -7.85
CA ASN A 640 7.88 -21.78 -6.52
C ASN A 640 7.52 -20.78 -5.42
N LEU A 641 6.44 -20.00 -5.58
CA LEU A 641 5.84 -19.12 -4.56
C LEU A 641 6.85 -18.19 -3.89
N HIS A 642 7.73 -17.57 -4.68
CA HIS A 642 8.75 -16.60 -4.23
C HIS A 642 9.77 -17.16 -3.22
N MET A 643 10.08 -18.44 -3.32
CA MET A 643 11.01 -19.13 -2.41
C MET A 643 12.44 -18.61 -2.47
N GLY A 644 13.30 -19.12 -1.57
CA GLY A 644 14.69 -18.65 -1.41
C GLY A 644 15.58 -18.92 -2.62
N THR A 645 16.73 -18.25 -2.64
CA THR A 645 17.69 -18.31 -3.74
C THR A 645 18.13 -19.74 -4.08
N ASP A 646 18.35 -20.56 -3.06
CA ASP A 646 18.91 -21.90 -3.27
C ASP A 646 17.89 -22.87 -3.86
N LEU A 647 16.63 -22.75 -3.47
CA LEU A 647 15.58 -23.60 -4.05
C LEU A 647 15.32 -23.22 -5.51
N VAL A 648 15.14 -21.94 -5.81
CA VAL A 648 14.94 -21.49 -7.19
C VAL A 648 16.13 -21.89 -8.07
N LEU A 649 17.35 -21.86 -7.52
CA LEU A 649 18.53 -22.33 -8.24
C LEU A 649 18.51 -23.85 -8.49
N VAL A 650 18.09 -24.63 -7.51
CA VAL A 650 17.96 -26.10 -7.64
C VAL A 650 16.90 -26.44 -8.68
N GLN A 651 15.73 -25.81 -8.60
CA GLN A 651 14.64 -26.01 -9.55
C GLN A 651 15.04 -25.59 -10.99
N SER A 652 15.77 -24.47 -11.12
CA SER A 652 16.25 -24.07 -12.45
C SER A 652 17.26 -25.08 -13.02
N ARG A 653 18.12 -25.67 -12.18
CA ARG A 653 19.11 -26.67 -12.60
C ARG A 653 18.53 -28.00 -13.07
N GLN A 654 17.30 -28.32 -12.66
CA GLN A 654 16.59 -29.50 -13.16
C GLN A 654 16.10 -29.30 -14.61
N LYS A 655 15.87 -28.04 -15.02
CA LYS A 655 15.34 -27.69 -16.36
C LYS A 655 16.43 -27.11 -17.29
N VAL A 656 17.26 -26.17 -16.75
CA VAL A 656 18.31 -25.47 -17.49
C VAL A 656 19.52 -25.17 -16.57
N TRP A 657 20.72 -25.23 -17.12
CA TRP A 657 21.93 -24.84 -16.40
C TRP A 657 22.34 -23.42 -16.79
N ILE A 658 22.22 -22.47 -15.84
CA ILE A 658 22.50 -21.06 -16.11
C ILE A 658 23.90 -20.70 -15.59
N THR A 659 24.76 -20.18 -16.47
CA THR A 659 26.08 -19.69 -16.08
C THR A 659 25.94 -18.48 -15.14
N GLY A 660 26.56 -18.55 -13.96
CA GLY A 660 26.34 -17.52 -12.93
C GLY A 660 24.93 -17.49 -12.35
N GLY A 661 24.19 -18.59 -12.44
CA GLY A 661 22.75 -18.67 -12.07
C GLY A 661 22.43 -18.17 -10.66
N ARG A 662 23.31 -18.39 -9.67
CA ARG A 662 23.09 -17.89 -8.31
C ARG A 662 23.00 -16.35 -8.24
N ALA A 663 23.82 -15.65 -9.04
CA ALA A 663 23.79 -14.19 -9.12
C ALA A 663 22.50 -13.71 -9.81
N LEU A 664 22.08 -14.42 -10.86
CA LEU A 664 20.84 -14.11 -11.58
C LEU A 664 19.60 -14.32 -10.69
N VAL A 665 19.50 -15.46 -9.98
CA VAL A 665 18.40 -15.70 -9.03
C VAL A 665 18.36 -14.64 -7.93
N LYS A 666 19.51 -14.22 -7.39
CA LYS A 666 19.58 -13.10 -6.44
C LYS A 666 19.10 -11.79 -7.06
N LYS A 667 19.39 -11.52 -8.34
CA LYS A 667 18.95 -10.33 -9.07
C LYS A 667 17.41 -10.35 -9.23
N VAL A 668 16.83 -11.44 -9.74
CA VAL A 668 15.38 -11.60 -9.92
C VAL A 668 14.66 -11.43 -8.59
N ARG A 669 15.12 -12.09 -7.52
CA ARG A 669 14.52 -11.96 -6.18
C ARG A 669 14.65 -10.55 -5.58
N ARG A 670 15.73 -9.84 -5.86
CA ARG A 670 15.91 -8.44 -5.41
C ARG A 670 14.94 -7.49 -6.09
N ASN A 671 14.62 -7.76 -7.37
CA ASN A 671 13.70 -6.96 -8.15
C ASN A 671 12.23 -7.35 -7.94
N CYS A 672 11.96 -8.51 -7.34
CA CYS A 672 10.62 -9.00 -7.04
C CYS A 672 9.98 -8.19 -5.89
N LYS A 673 8.81 -7.60 -6.11
CA LYS A 673 8.09 -6.80 -5.11
C LYS A 673 7.74 -7.59 -3.85
N VAL A 674 7.26 -8.81 -4.01
CA VAL A 674 6.90 -9.70 -2.88
C VAL A 674 8.13 -10.00 -2.02
N CYS A 675 9.26 -10.37 -2.65
CA CYS A 675 10.49 -10.68 -1.92
C CYS A 675 11.15 -9.45 -1.27
N THR A 676 10.98 -8.26 -1.84
CA THR A 676 11.58 -7.03 -1.30
C THR A 676 10.92 -6.59 -0.01
N THR A 677 9.59 -6.74 0.07
CA THR A 677 8.81 -6.41 1.28
C THR A 677 9.16 -7.35 2.46
N GLU A 678 9.61 -8.56 2.18
CA GLU A 678 9.96 -9.56 3.21
C GLU A 678 11.41 -9.42 3.75
N ARG A 679 12.25 -8.54 3.21
CA ARG A 679 13.71 -8.53 3.43
C ARG A 679 14.25 -7.52 4.44
N VAL A 680 13.42 -6.82 5.18
CA VAL A 680 13.93 -5.88 6.20
C VAL A 680 14.69 -6.65 7.28
N LYS A 681 16.01 -6.38 7.42
CA LYS A 681 16.90 -7.05 8.37
C LYS A 681 17.06 -6.25 9.65
N ALA A 682 17.04 -6.97 10.78
CA ALA A 682 17.39 -6.45 12.11
C ALA A 682 18.89 -6.64 12.42
N GLY A 683 19.39 -5.93 13.46
CA GLY A 683 20.77 -6.01 13.93
C GLY A 683 21.22 -7.45 14.30
N VAL A 684 22.48 -7.78 14.09
CA VAL A 684 23.03 -9.13 14.28
C VAL A 684 24.19 -9.09 15.28
N GLN A 685 24.19 -10.03 16.24
CA GLN A 685 25.27 -10.25 17.18
C GLN A 685 25.69 -11.74 17.20
N LEU A 686 26.85 -12.07 17.76
CA LEU A 686 27.28 -13.45 17.95
C LEU A 686 26.23 -14.24 18.74
N MET A 687 26.05 -15.52 18.39
CA MET A 687 25.16 -16.40 19.15
C MET A 687 25.74 -16.70 20.54
N ALA A 688 24.87 -16.70 21.57
CA ALA A 688 25.22 -17.21 22.90
C ALA A 688 25.19 -18.73 22.93
N ASP A 689 25.72 -19.33 24.02
CA ASP A 689 25.59 -20.73 24.28
C ASP A 689 24.12 -21.17 24.30
N LEU A 690 23.89 -22.43 23.93
CA LEU A 690 22.54 -22.98 23.92
C LEU A 690 21.98 -23.08 25.34
N PRO A 691 20.73 -22.68 25.59
CA PRO A 691 20.11 -22.95 26.89
C PRO A 691 20.09 -24.42 27.23
N SER A 692 20.29 -24.77 28.52
CA SER A 692 20.29 -26.17 29.01
C SER A 692 19.07 -26.95 28.54
N ALA A 693 17.89 -26.31 28.49
CA ALA A 693 16.65 -26.92 28.00
C ALA A 693 16.73 -27.46 26.55
N ARG A 694 17.72 -27.07 25.78
CA ARG A 694 17.93 -27.50 24.39
C ARG A 694 18.96 -28.58 24.21
N VAL A 695 19.78 -28.81 25.21
CA VAL A 695 20.91 -29.76 25.20
C VAL A 695 20.75 -30.85 26.24
N GLU A 696 19.63 -30.85 26.96
CA GLU A 696 19.30 -31.90 27.94
C GLU A 696 19.14 -33.27 27.22
N ILE A 697 19.91 -34.29 27.63
CA ILE A 697 19.97 -35.62 27.02
C ILE A 697 19.33 -36.65 27.99
N GLY A 698 18.75 -37.73 27.43
CA GLY A 698 18.27 -38.87 28.20
C GLY A 698 16.84 -38.74 28.77
N TYR A 699 16.05 -37.82 28.28
CA TYR A 699 14.67 -37.64 28.72
C TYR A 699 13.66 -37.83 27.57
N PRO A 700 12.40 -38.23 27.91
CA PRO A 700 11.34 -38.35 26.91
C PRO A 700 11.10 -37.07 26.13
N ALA A 701 10.64 -37.21 24.89
CA ALA A 701 10.24 -36.06 24.09
C ALA A 701 9.17 -35.22 24.82
N PHE A 702 9.17 -33.92 24.57
CA PHE A 702 8.27 -32.94 25.19
C PHE A 702 8.47 -32.64 26.67
N ARG A 703 9.56 -33.08 27.30
CA ARG A 703 9.86 -32.70 28.69
C ARG A 703 10.03 -31.19 28.87
N GLN A 704 10.69 -30.55 27.90
CA GLN A 704 10.79 -29.10 27.74
C GLN A 704 10.03 -28.70 26.46
N THR A 705 8.86 -28.08 26.59
CA THR A 705 7.95 -27.82 25.49
C THR A 705 7.76 -26.33 25.33
N SER A 706 7.86 -25.83 24.11
CA SER A 706 7.38 -24.49 23.77
C SER A 706 5.99 -24.56 23.14
N THR A 707 5.15 -23.56 23.42
CA THR A 707 3.82 -23.41 22.83
C THR A 707 3.69 -22.05 22.14
N ASP A 708 2.96 -22.04 21.03
CA ASP A 708 2.70 -20.87 20.24
C ASP A 708 1.35 -21.00 19.53
N PHE A 709 0.68 -19.87 19.29
CA PHE A 709 -0.62 -19.82 18.63
C PHE A 709 -0.52 -19.26 17.22
N PHE A 710 -1.49 -19.60 16.38
CA PHE A 710 -1.65 -19.04 15.05
C PHE A 710 -3.14 -18.96 14.65
N GLY A 711 -3.47 -18.07 13.74
CA GLY A 711 -4.85 -17.81 13.33
C GLY A 711 -5.15 -16.30 13.43
N PRO A 712 -6.41 -15.86 13.36
CA PRO A 712 -7.59 -16.69 13.14
C PRO A 712 -7.62 -17.33 11.75
N ILE A 713 -8.23 -18.52 11.65
CA ILE A 713 -8.48 -19.26 10.42
C ILE A 713 -9.98 -19.36 10.22
N GLU A 714 -10.46 -18.99 9.06
CA GLU A 714 -11.88 -19.14 8.72
C GLU A 714 -12.15 -20.59 8.27
N VAL A 715 -13.10 -21.25 8.95
CA VAL A 715 -13.54 -22.59 8.61
C VAL A 715 -15.03 -22.58 8.28
N LYS A 716 -15.41 -23.43 7.33
CA LYS A 716 -16.79 -23.57 6.87
C LYS A 716 -17.63 -24.34 7.90
N THR A 717 -18.77 -23.77 8.29
CA THR A 717 -19.75 -24.41 9.18
C THR A 717 -21.00 -24.92 8.45
N SER A 718 -21.41 -24.20 7.38
CA SER A 718 -22.51 -24.58 6.48
C SER A 718 -22.26 -24.02 5.09
N ARG A 719 -23.20 -24.22 4.15
CA ARG A 719 -23.04 -23.83 2.74
C ARG A 719 -22.62 -22.36 2.53
N ASN A 720 -23.10 -21.45 3.41
CA ASN A 720 -22.87 -20.00 3.30
C ASN A 720 -22.32 -19.35 4.58
N HIS A 721 -21.91 -20.15 5.58
CA HIS A 721 -21.43 -19.61 6.85
C HIS A 721 -20.02 -20.11 7.18
N THR A 722 -19.18 -19.20 7.65
CA THR A 722 -17.85 -19.49 8.20
C THR A 722 -17.77 -19.07 9.66
N LYS A 723 -16.90 -19.73 10.43
CA LYS A 723 -16.51 -19.30 11.77
C LYS A 723 -14.99 -19.17 11.86
N LYS A 724 -14.52 -18.33 12.76
CA LYS A 724 -13.09 -18.19 13.05
C LYS A 724 -12.68 -19.23 14.10
N VAL A 725 -11.59 -19.93 13.86
CA VAL A 725 -10.92 -20.84 14.81
C VAL A 725 -9.43 -20.50 14.86
N TRP A 726 -8.74 -20.98 15.85
CA TRP A 726 -7.29 -20.78 16.03
C TRP A 726 -6.57 -22.13 16.07
N GLY A 727 -5.27 -22.12 15.87
CA GLY A 727 -4.43 -23.27 16.06
C GLY A 727 -3.41 -23.04 17.16
N VAL A 728 -3.03 -24.11 17.86
CA VAL A 728 -1.93 -24.12 18.80
C VAL A 728 -0.90 -25.16 18.35
N ILE A 729 0.38 -24.80 18.47
CA ILE A 729 1.51 -25.69 18.18
C ILE A 729 2.37 -25.88 19.44
N PHE A 730 2.67 -27.14 19.76
CA PHE A 730 3.60 -27.53 20.79
C PHE A 730 4.87 -28.10 20.16
N THR A 731 6.03 -27.64 20.61
CA THR A 731 7.32 -28.03 20.06
C THR A 731 8.28 -28.45 21.17
N CYS A 732 8.84 -29.64 21.06
CA CYS A 732 9.90 -30.10 21.96
C CYS A 732 11.19 -29.33 21.69
N LEU A 733 11.79 -28.74 22.74
CA LEU A 733 13.01 -27.96 22.59
C LEU A 733 14.25 -28.82 22.29
N ALA A 734 14.30 -30.03 22.81
CA ALA A 734 15.41 -30.97 22.61
C ALA A 734 15.29 -31.74 21.28
N THR A 735 14.21 -32.50 21.10
CA THR A 735 14.01 -33.41 19.95
C THR A 735 13.42 -32.73 18.71
N ARG A 736 12.93 -31.52 18.85
CA ARG A 736 12.24 -30.76 17.78
C ARG A 736 10.94 -31.40 17.29
N ALA A 737 10.40 -32.38 18.02
CA ALA A 737 9.09 -32.94 17.73
C ALA A 737 7.99 -31.90 17.85
N THR A 738 6.99 -31.99 17.00
CA THR A 738 5.88 -31.02 16.92
C THR A 738 4.54 -31.71 17.04
N TYR A 739 3.60 -31.04 17.71
CA TYR A 739 2.18 -31.40 17.75
C TYR A 739 1.36 -30.11 17.58
N SER A 740 0.28 -30.14 16.79
CA SER A 740 -0.61 -29.01 16.58
C SER A 740 -2.06 -29.43 16.52
N THR A 741 -2.97 -28.62 17.03
CA THR A 741 -4.41 -28.90 17.00
C THR A 741 -5.21 -27.60 16.84
N VAL A 742 -6.51 -27.75 16.54
CA VAL A 742 -7.46 -26.61 16.43
C VAL A 742 -7.98 -26.27 17.82
N VAL A 743 -8.09 -24.95 18.07
CA VAL A 743 -8.67 -24.37 19.28
C VAL A 743 -9.83 -23.46 18.85
N GLU A 744 -11.02 -23.68 19.38
CA GLU A 744 -12.22 -22.97 18.95
C GLU A 744 -12.24 -21.50 19.37
N SER A 745 -11.65 -21.18 20.52
CA SER A 745 -11.46 -19.80 20.98
C SER A 745 -10.17 -19.66 21.77
N MET A 746 -9.70 -18.44 21.93
CA MET A 746 -8.49 -18.11 22.72
C MET A 746 -8.76 -18.06 24.24
N SER A 747 -9.84 -18.66 24.72
CA SER A 747 -10.12 -18.75 26.16
C SER A 747 -9.24 -19.77 26.87
N SER A 748 -9.05 -19.57 28.17
CA SER A 748 -8.27 -20.48 29.05
C SER A 748 -8.80 -21.91 29.02
N ASP A 749 -10.11 -22.08 28.93
CA ASP A 749 -10.74 -23.40 28.94
C ASP A 749 -10.45 -24.14 27.64
N HIS A 750 -10.57 -23.53 26.50
CA HIS A 750 -10.27 -24.18 25.23
C HIS A 750 -8.77 -24.49 25.08
N PHE A 751 -7.90 -23.61 25.58
CA PHE A 751 -6.46 -23.93 25.63
C PHE A 751 -6.20 -25.12 26.56
N LEU A 752 -6.80 -25.15 27.75
CA LEU A 752 -6.67 -26.29 28.69
C LEU A 752 -7.14 -27.59 28.08
N LEU A 753 -8.23 -27.60 27.30
CA LEU A 753 -8.68 -28.77 26.57
C LEU A 753 -7.64 -29.26 25.57
N SER A 754 -7.08 -28.38 24.77
CA SER A 754 -6.05 -28.73 23.80
C SER A 754 -4.75 -29.17 24.47
N PHE A 755 -4.37 -28.56 25.60
CA PHE A 755 -3.22 -28.95 26.39
C PHE A 755 -3.42 -30.34 27.03
N ARG A 756 -4.63 -30.68 27.50
CA ARG A 756 -4.97 -32.00 27.98
C ARG A 756 -4.91 -33.09 26.90
N GLN A 757 -5.36 -32.77 25.66
CA GLN A 757 -5.21 -33.64 24.51
C GLN A 757 -3.72 -33.92 24.24
N PHE A 758 -2.90 -32.88 24.24
CA PHE A 758 -1.45 -32.97 24.08
C PHE A 758 -0.82 -33.87 25.16
N VAL A 759 -1.12 -33.66 26.44
CA VAL A 759 -0.61 -34.45 27.57
C VAL A 759 -1.11 -35.90 27.53
N GLY A 760 -2.33 -36.14 27.03
CA GLY A 760 -2.89 -37.49 26.85
C GLY A 760 -2.20 -38.30 25.74
N LEU A 761 -1.69 -37.63 24.70
CA LEU A 761 -0.97 -38.25 23.58
C LEU A 761 0.53 -38.44 23.86
N TYR A 762 1.10 -37.54 24.64
CA TYR A 762 2.52 -37.45 24.92
C TYR A 762 2.75 -37.37 26.44
N SER A 763 3.97 -37.28 26.87
CA SER A 763 4.26 -37.13 28.31
C SER A 763 3.97 -35.73 28.82
N LYS A 764 3.66 -35.62 30.11
CA LYS A 764 3.51 -34.34 30.81
C LYS A 764 4.82 -33.54 30.74
N PRO A 765 4.83 -32.29 30.26
CA PRO A 765 6.03 -31.47 30.28
C PRO A 765 6.44 -31.12 31.73
N LYS A 766 7.73 -31.05 31.99
CA LYS A 766 8.27 -30.47 33.22
C LYS A 766 8.21 -28.96 33.15
N LYS A 767 8.51 -28.40 31.97
CA LYS A 767 8.55 -26.95 31.76
C LYS A 767 7.90 -26.57 30.45
N LEU A 768 7.04 -25.55 30.51
CA LEU A 768 6.38 -24.96 29.36
C LEU A 768 6.98 -23.57 29.07
N TRP A 769 7.29 -23.34 27.83
CA TRP A 769 7.84 -22.07 27.34
C TRP A 769 6.84 -21.40 26.39
N SER A 770 6.56 -20.13 26.57
CA SER A 770 5.71 -19.37 25.65
C SER A 770 6.30 -18.02 25.35
N ASP A 771 5.96 -17.46 24.18
CA ASP A 771 6.25 -16.07 23.83
C ASP A 771 5.28 -15.14 24.57
N ASN A 772 5.74 -13.94 24.91
CA ASN A 772 4.95 -12.93 25.63
C ASN A 772 3.98 -12.17 24.70
N GLY A 773 3.49 -12.80 23.64
CA GLY A 773 2.41 -12.32 22.78
C GLY A 773 2.69 -11.07 21.94
N THR A 774 3.95 -10.60 21.85
CA THR A 774 4.26 -9.33 21.18
C THR A 774 4.69 -9.43 19.71
N ASN A 775 4.74 -10.61 19.09
CA ASN A 775 5.40 -10.84 17.78
C ASN A 775 4.47 -11.10 16.58
N TYR A 776 3.20 -10.72 16.61
CA TYR A 776 2.26 -11.02 15.52
C TYR A 776 1.94 -9.81 14.64
N VAL A 777 2.12 -9.97 13.32
CA VAL A 777 1.83 -8.96 12.29
C VAL A 777 0.52 -9.32 11.59
N GLY A 778 -0.47 -8.43 11.64
CA GLY A 778 -1.67 -8.44 10.78
C GLY A 778 -3.00 -8.91 11.36
N ALA A 779 -3.00 -9.81 12.37
CA ALA A 779 -4.22 -10.20 13.11
C ALA A 779 -4.03 -9.99 14.63
N GLU A 780 -3.25 -9.00 14.97
CA GLU A 780 -2.39 -8.93 16.16
C GLU A 780 -3.08 -8.57 17.46
N ARG A 781 -4.12 -7.75 17.39
CA ARG A 781 -4.68 -7.18 18.61
C ARG A 781 -5.52 -8.21 19.39
N GLU A 782 -6.37 -8.95 18.70
CA GLU A 782 -7.22 -9.98 19.30
C GLU A 782 -6.40 -11.14 19.85
N LEU A 783 -5.33 -11.57 19.15
CA LEU A 783 -4.41 -12.60 19.60
C LEU A 783 -3.60 -12.19 20.83
N LYS A 784 -3.19 -10.93 20.89
CA LYS A 784 -2.45 -10.38 22.05
C LYS A 784 -3.30 -10.31 23.29
N GLU A 785 -4.48 -9.73 23.16
CA GLU A 785 -5.42 -9.57 24.28
C GLU A 785 -5.86 -10.94 24.83
N ALA A 786 -6.18 -11.86 23.93
CA ALA A 786 -6.61 -13.21 24.33
C ALA A 786 -5.47 -14.06 24.92
N ALA A 787 -4.25 -13.96 24.38
CA ALA A 787 -3.08 -14.63 24.97
C ALA A 787 -2.75 -14.05 26.35
N GLN A 788 -2.87 -12.73 26.54
CA GLN A 788 -2.63 -12.11 27.83
C GLN A 788 -3.68 -12.52 28.87
N LEU A 789 -4.96 -12.54 28.49
CA LEU A 789 -6.05 -13.02 29.34
C LEU A 789 -5.87 -14.51 29.74
N LEU A 790 -5.41 -15.35 28.81
CA LEU A 790 -5.06 -16.73 29.11
C LEU A 790 -3.95 -16.84 30.17
N TYR A 791 -2.91 -16.02 30.01
CA TYR A 791 -1.73 -16.03 30.89
C TYR A 791 -2.01 -15.46 32.28
N GLU A 792 -2.96 -14.54 32.38
CA GLU A 792 -3.41 -13.94 33.64
C GLU A 792 -4.46 -14.80 34.37
N SER A 793 -5.06 -15.80 33.70
CA SER A 793 -6.08 -16.66 34.27
C SER A 793 -5.58 -17.45 35.52
N GLU A 794 -6.16 -17.17 36.66
CA GLU A 794 -5.87 -17.86 37.93
C GLU A 794 -6.13 -19.37 37.84
N GLY A 795 -7.21 -19.78 37.19
CA GLY A 795 -7.54 -21.21 37.01
C GLY A 795 -6.49 -21.96 36.22
N PHE A 796 -5.85 -21.32 35.22
CA PHE A 796 -4.78 -21.96 34.48
C PHE A 796 -3.47 -22.00 35.27
N LYS A 797 -3.12 -20.94 35.99
CA LYS A 797 -1.95 -20.92 36.91
C LYS A 797 -2.08 -21.98 37.99
N GLU A 798 -3.25 -22.11 38.59
CA GLU A 798 -3.53 -23.10 39.61
C GLU A 798 -3.44 -24.54 39.05
N TYR A 799 -3.96 -24.81 37.86
CA TYR A 799 -3.81 -26.09 37.17
C TYR A 799 -2.34 -26.44 36.96
N LEU A 800 -1.49 -25.53 36.47
CA LEU A 800 -0.05 -25.76 36.28
C LEU A 800 0.66 -26.04 37.62
N LYS A 801 0.34 -25.25 38.66
CA LYS A 801 0.89 -25.42 40.00
C LYS A 801 0.53 -26.79 40.57
N ARG A 802 -0.73 -27.20 40.49
CA ARG A 802 -1.23 -28.53 40.94
C ARG A 802 -0.57 -29.69 40.19
N LYS A 803 -0.24 -29.49 38.90
CA LYS A 803 0.43 -30.49 38.06
C LYS A 803 1.95 -30.44 38.14
N ALA A 804 2.54 -29.53 38.93
CA ALA A 804 3.98 -29.29 39.05
C ALA A 804 4.65 -29.05 37.66
N ILE A 805 4.07 -28.15 36.88
CA ILE A 805 4.60 -27.72 35.59
C ILE A 805 5.12 -26.30 35.77
N GLU A 806 6.40 -26.11 35.50
CA GLU A 806 7.01 -24.77 35.51
C GLU A 806 6.70 -24.05 34.20
N TRP A 807 6.22 -22.83 34.29
CA TRP A 807 5.99 -22.00 33.11
C TRP A 807 6.96 -20.80 33.05
N THR A 808 7.60 -20.62 31.89
CA THR A 808 8.59 -19.56 31.69
C THR A 808 8.21 -18.73 30.47
N PHE A 809 8.10 -17.43 30.68
CA PHE A 809 7.86 -16.45 29.58
C PHE A 809 9.17 -15.99 29.01
N GLN A 810 9.24 -15.94 27.68
CA GLN A 810 10.35 -15.29 26.99
C GLN A 810 10.11 -13.77 26.98
N PRO A 811 11.14 -12.94 27.16
CA PRO A 811 10.99 -11.50 27.07
C PRO A 811 10.38 -11.09 25.71
N ALA A 812 9.50 -10.08 25.72
CA ALA A 812 8.85 -9.59 24.52
C ALA A 812 9.87 -9.18 23.45
N ARG A 813 9.64 -9.58 22.19
CA ARG A 813 10.47 -9.26 21.01
C ARG A 813 11.94 -9.71 21.12
N THR A 814 12.20 -10.81 21.82
CA THR A 814 13.54 -11.41 21.95
C THR A 814 13.62 -12.79 21.25
N PRO A 815 13.47 -12.88 19.93
CA PRO A 815 13.42 -14.13 19.19
C PRO A 815 14.68 -14.99 19.31
N HIS A 816 15.80 -14.42 19.71
CA HIS A 816 17.06 -15.14 19.88
C HIS A 816 17.11 -16.07 21.12
N PHE A 817 16.26 -15.87 22.13
CA PHE A 817 16.14 -16.77 23.27
C PHE A 817 15.46 -18.10 22.88
N GLY A 818 14.58 -18.06 21.86
CA GLY A 818 13.89 -19.22 21.31
C GLY A 818 14.55 -19.90 20.10
N GLY A 819 15.50 -19.28 19.49
CA GLY A 819 16.37 -19.58 18.33
C GLY A 819 15.91 -20.61 17.31
N SER A 820 15.95 -21.89 17.60
CA SER A 820 15.70 -22.93 16.60
C SER A 820 14.23 -23.39 16.51
N HIS A 821 13.49 -23.42 17.63
CA HIS A 821 12.07 -23.75 17.57
C HIS A 821 11.30 -22.63 16.91
N GLU A 822 11.69 -21.38 17.15
CA GLU A 822 11.09 -20.21 16.55
C GLU A 822 11.31 -20.17 15.02
N SER A 823 12.49 -20.53 14.53
CA SER A 823 12.72 -20.59 13.09
C SER A 823 11.86 -21.65 12.40
N MET A 824 11.63 -22.78 13.07
CA MET A 824 10.78 -23.84 12.55
C MET A 824 9.30 -23.47 12.64
N VAL A 825 8.82 -23.04 13.81
CA VAL A 825 7.45 -22.55 13.98
C VAL A 825 7.14 -21.42 13.00
N LYS A 826 8.08 -20.50 12.80
CA LYS A 826 7.96 -19.42 11.81
C LYS A 826 7.86 -19.94 10.38
N SER A 827 8.62 -20.99 10.01
CA SER A 827 8.53 -21.57 8.66
C SER A 827 7.20 -22.32 8.47
N VAL A 828 6.72 -23.03 9.49
CA VAL A 828 5.42 -23.71 9.49
C VAL A 828 4.28 -22.68 9.36
N LYS A 829 4.25 -21.67 10.21
CA LYS A 829 3.27 -20.59 10.13
C LYS A 829 3.27 -19.92 8.77
N LYS A 830 4.45 -19.61 8.22
CA LYS A 830 4.58 -18.97 6.91
C LYS A 830 4.03 -19.83 5.77
N ALA A 831 4.31 -21.13 5.80
CA ALA A 831 3.78 -22.09 4.83
C ALA A 831 2.24 -22.22 4.94
N LEU A 832 1.76 -22.36 6.17
CA LEU A 832 0.32 -22.44 6.47
C LEU A 832 -0.43 -21.19 6.00
N TYR A 833 0.05 -20.00 6.34
CA TYR A 833 -0.57 -18.74 5.91
C TYR A 833 -0.60 -18.58 4.39
N ARG A 834 0.44 -19.01 3.69
CA ARG A 834 0.47 -18.97 2.22
C ARG A 834 -0.60 -19.88 1.62
N LEU A 835 -0.70 -21.11 2.14
CA LEU A 835 -1.73 -22.06 1.70
C LEU A 835 -3.13 -21.53 1.99
N LEU A 836 -3.40 -21.09 3.22
CA LEU A 836 -4.72 -20.55 3.60
C LEU A 836 -5.11 -19.34 2.78
N LYS A 837 -4.15 -18.45 2.48
CA LYS A 837 -4.39 -17.29 1.59
C LYS A 837 -4.76 -17.75 0.17
N MET A 838 -4.03 -18.72 -0.37
CA MET A 838 -4.34 -19.28 -1.71
C MET A 838 -5.73 -19.94 -1.75
N LEU A 839 -6.16 -20.59 -0.67
CA LEU A 839 -7.50 -21.17 -0.57
C LEU A 839 -8.58 -20.08 -0.44
N ALA A 840 -8.34 -19.05 0.35
CA ALA A 840 -9.25 -17.93 0.52
C ALA A 840 -9.43 -17.13 -0.79
N ASP A 841 -8.35 -16.90 -1.54
CA ASP A 841 -8.39 -16.26 -2.86
C ASP A 841 -9.27 -17.04 -3.87
N LYS A 842 -9.35 -18.39 -3.71
CA LYS A 842 -10.23 -19.28 -4.47
C LYS A 842 -11.61 -19.48 -3.84
N LYS A 843 -11.96 -18.74 -2.78
CA LYS A 843 -13.21 -18.89 -1.99
C LYS A 843 -13.43 -20.32 -1.48
N THR A 844 -12.36 -21.06 -1.22
CA THR A 844 -12.39 -22.42 -0.72
C THR A 844 -12.03 -22.42 0.77
N PHE A 845 -12.95 -22.89 1.61
CA PHE A 845 -12.77 -22.97 3.07
C PHE A 845 -12.84 -24.42 3.52
N LEU A 846 -11.89 -24.80 4.36
CA LEU A 846 -11.90 -26.10 5.04
C LEU A 846 -13.00 -26.14 6.12
N THR A 847 -13.57 -27.31 6.36
CA THR A 847 -14.32 -27.54 7.60
C THR A 847 -13.37 -27.65 8.77
N GLU A 848 -13.84 -27.51 10.01
CA GLU A 848 -13.00 -27.63 11.19
C GLU A 848 -12.35 -29.01 11.29
N ASN A 849 -13.10 -30.07 10.97
CA ASN A 849 -12.57 -31.44 10.99
C ASN A 849 -11.49 -31.65 9.94
N GLN A 850 -11.68 -31.14 8.72
CA GLN A 850 -10.65 -31.15 7.68
C GLN A 850 -9.40 -30.38 8.10
N LEU A 851 -9.54 -29.22 8.74
CA LEU A 851 -8.41 -28.44 9.25
C LEU A 851 -7.69 -29.20 10.36
N ARG A 852 -8.41 -29.89 11.23
CA ARG A 852 -7.83 -30.69 12.31
C ARG A 852 -7.03 -31.89 11.78
N THR A 853 -7.62 -32.64 10.83
CA THR A 853 -6.93 -33.73 10.12
C THR A 853 -5.69 -33.22 9.40
N PHE A 854 -5.82 -32.13 8.66
CA PHE A 854 -4.72 -31.48 7.97
C PHE A 854 -3.56 -31.10 8.91
N LEU A 855 -3.84 -30.52 10.09
CA LEU A 855 -2.81 -30.18 11.07
C LEU A 855 -2.11 -31.42 11.67
N TYR A 856 -2.85 -32.53 11.90
CA TYR A 856 -2.25 -33.76 12.39
C TYR A 856 -1.32 -34.40 11.36
N GLU A 857 -1.72 -34.45 10.10
CA GLU A 857 -0.86 -34.95 9.02
C GLU A 857 0.38 -34.11 8.80
N ILE A 858 0.24 -32.77 8.85
CA ILE A 858 1.40 -31.88 8.81
C ILE A 858 2.37 -32.16 9.94
N CYS A 859 1.89 -32.38 11.16
CA CYS A 859 2.77 -32.70 12.28
C CYS A 859 3.47 -34.07 12.08
N GLY A 860 2.78 -35.05 11.52
CA GLY A 860 3.38 -36.31 11.09
C GLY A 860 4.56 -36.06 10.14
N LEU A 861 4.32 -35.36 9.04
CA LEU A 861 5.33 -35.02 8.06
C LEU A 861 6.50 -34.19 8.63
N LEU A 862 6.22 -33.17 9.46
CA LEU A 862 7.25 -32.38 10.11
C LEU A 862 8.16 -33.19 11.01
N ASN A 863 7.62 -34.24 11.65
CA ASN A 863 8.36 -35.12 12.56
C ASN A 863 9.24 -36.13 11.79
N THR A 864 9.06 -36.33 10.50
CA THR A 864 9.94 -37.19 9.67
C THR A 864 11.16 -36.45 9.11
N ARG A 865 11.32 -35.15 9.37
CA ARG A 865 12.46 -34.38 8.84
C ARG A 865 13.79 -34.84 9.44
N PRO A 866 14.87 -34.95 8.64
CA PRO A 866 16.19 -35.29 9.12
C PRO A 866 16.76 -34.25 10.10
N LEU A 867 17.25 -34.71 11.25
CA LEU A 867 17.98 -33.90 12.23
C LEU A 867 19.48 -34.09 12.08
N THR A 868 19.91 -35.36 12.02
CA THR A 868 21.30 -35.76 11.87
C THR A 868 21.34 -37.21 11.34
N TYR A 869 22.51 -37.80 11.15
CA TYR A 869 22.67 -39.20 10.75
C TYR A 869 22.60 -40.14 11.99
N ALA A 870 22.08 -41.33 11.75
CA ALA A 870 21.89 -42.32 12.83
C ALA A 870 23.15 -43.07 13.19
N SER A 871 24.08 -43.28 12.25
CA SER A 871 25.30 -44.07 12.35
C SER A 871 26.52 -43.37 11.79
N SER A 872 27.68 -43.65 12.31
CA SER A 872 28.98 -43.24 11.72
C SER A 872 29.41 -44.10 10.54
N ASP A 873 28.67 -45.16 10.21
CA ASP A 873 28.90 -46.01 9.05
C ASP A 873 28.52 -45.25 7.76
N PRO A 874 29.48 -45.06 6.82
CA PRO A 874 29.19 -44.37 5.56
C PRO A 874 28.16 -45.05 4.65
N SER A 875 27.82 -46.33 4.93
CA SER A 875 26.82 -47.09 4.17
C SER A 875 25.42 -46.99 4.77
N ASP A 876 25.25 -46.46 5.98
CA ASP A 876 23.97 -46.24 6.63
C ASP A 876 23.47 -44.82 6.36
N PHE A 877 22.48 -44.70 5.48
CA PHE A 877 21.89 -43.41 5.07
C PHE A 877 20.67 -43.04 5.90
N ARG A 878 20.35 -43.81 6.96
CA ARG A 878 19.17 -43.53 7.79
C ARG A 878 19.40 -42.26 8.65
N PRO A 879 18.57 -41.21 8.51
CA PRO A 879 18.65 -40.05 9.38
C PRO A 879 17.94 -40.33 10.72
N ILE A 880 18.36 -39.65 11.77
CA ILE A 880 17.59 -39.50 13.00
C ILE A 880 16.56 -38.41 12.78
N CYS A 881 15.27 -38.70 13.05
CA CYS A 881 14.15 -37.82 12.91
C CYS A 881 13.47 -37.54 14.26
N PRO A 882 12.70 -36.43 14.42
CA PRO A 882 11.88 -36.24 15.62
C PRO A 882 10.92 -37.41 15.92
N ALA A 883 10.42 -38.10 14.90
CA ALA A 883 9.55 -39.26 15.02
C ALA A 883 10.20 -40.40 15.79
N ASP A 884 11.51 -40.61 15.64
CA ASP A 884 12.25 -41.67 16.36
C ASP A 884 12.17 -41.50 17.88
N PHE A 885 12.15 -40.24 18.36
CA PHE A 885 12.00 -39.91 19.77
C PHE A 885 10.55 -39.99 20.28
N LEU A 886 9.58 -40.23 19.39
CA LEU A 886 8.16 -40.38 19.69
C LEU A 886 7.73 -41.87 19.70
N GLY A 887 8.68 -42.80 19.45
CA GLY A 887 8.40 -44.21 19.29
C GLY A 887 7.49 -44.55 18.10
N ARG A 888 7.49 -43.72 17.07
CA ARG A 888 6.75 -43.92 15.82
C ARG A 888 7.70 -44.33 14.71
N PRO A 889 7.27 -45.23 13.78
CA PRO A 889 8.10 -45.59 12.64
C PRO A 889 8.46 -44.35 11.79
N SER A 890 9.61 -44.43 11.18
CA SER A 890 10.10 -43.35 10.29
C SER A 890 9.26 -43.26 8.99
N ALA A 891 9.49 -42.21 8.21
CA ALA A 891 8.76 -41.81 7.02
C ALA A 891 8.34 -42.87 5.98
N ALA A 892 8.78 -44.11 6.10
CA ALA A 892 8.43 -45.23 5.19
C ALA A 892 6.93 -45.59 5.21
N ASP A 893 6.19 -45.26 6.27
CA ASP A 893 4.81 -45.69 6.47
C ASP A 893 3.75 -44.59 6.16
N HIS A 894 4.16 -43.46 5.68
CA HIS A 894 3.21 -42.48 5.09
C HIS A 894 3.07 -42.84 3.60
N PRO A 895 1.90 -43.30 3.12
CA PRO A 895 1.72 -43.65 1.72
C PRO A 895 1.98 -42.43 0.86
N ALA A 896 2.85 -42.61 -0.15
CA ALA A 896 2.98 -41.61 -1.23
C ALA A 896 1.61 -41.51 -1.93
N PHE A 897 1.07 -40.35 -2.01
CA PHE A 897 -0.17 -40.09 -2.67
C PHE A 897 0.01 -40.24 -4.20
N ASP A 898 -0.75 -41.14 -4.82
CA ASP A 898 -0.78 -41.31 -6.27
C ASP A 898 -1.97 -40.50 -6.84
N GLU A 899 -1.68 -39.47 -7.65
CA GLU A 899 -2.68 -38.53 -8.17
C GLU A 899 -3.62 -39.15 -9.24
N SER A 900 -3.41 -40.42 -9.61
CA SER A 900 -3.96 -40.96 -10.84
C SER A 900 -5.37 -41.54 -10.79
N ASP A 901 -5.95 -41.80 -9.60
CA ASP A 901 -7.12 -42.74 -9.58
C ASP A 901 -8.37 -42.30 -8.78
N GLU A 902 -8.52 -41.07 -8.22
CA GLU A 902 -9.65 -40.82 -7.32
C GLU A 902 -10.42 -39.51 -7.55
N ASP A 903 -11.73 -39.56 -7.20
CA ASP A 903 -12.68 -38.45 -7.35
C ASP A 903 -12.24 -37.18 -6.56
N PRO A 904 -11.91 -36.06 -7.24
CA PRO A 904 -11.49 -34.82 -6.57
C PRO A 904 -12.56 -34.17 -5.67
N ARG A 905 -13.77 -34.75 -5.61
CA ARG A 905 -14.87 -34.31 -4.74
C ARG A 905 -14.83 -34.97 -3.36
N SER A 906 -14.03 -36.02 -3.15
CA SER A 906 -13.84 -36.65 -1.84
C SER A 906 -13.22 -35.67 -0.84
N LEU A 907 -13.73 -35.64 0.41
CA LEU A 907 -13.22 -34.77 1.48
C LEU A 907 -11.78 -35.17 1.88
N ASP A 908 -11.48 -36.44 1.81
CA ASP A 908 -10.14 -36.97 2.12
C ASP A 908 -9.13 -36.49 1.08
N MET A 909 -9.46 -36.66 -0.21
CA MET A 909 -8.63 -36.20 -1.32
C MET A 909 -8.32 -34.68 -1.27
N GLN A 910 -9.28 -33.89 -0.84
CA GLN A 910 -9.05 -32.46 -0.65
C GLN A 910 -8.02 -32.17 0.45
N VAL A 911 -8.08 -32.89 1.58
CA VAL A 911 -7.10 -32.76 2.66
C VAL A 911 -5.72 -33.20 2.18
N GLN A 912 -5.61 -34.35 1.50
CA GLN A 912 -4.34 -34.89 0.97
C GLN A 912 -3.68 -33.89 0.00
N ARG A 913 -4.46 -33.32 -0.91
CA ARG A 913 -3.97 -32.29 -1.81
C ARG A 913 -3.43 -31.05 -1.08
N TYR A 914 -4.09 -30.61 -0.01
CA TYR A 914 -3.63 -29.45 0.77
C TYR A 914 -2.39 -29.79 1.60
N VAL A 915 -2.27 -31.01 2.10
CA VAL A 915 -1.06 -31.52 2.78
C VAL A 915 0.13 -31.53 1.81
N SER A 916 -0.06 -32.01 0.58
CA SER A 916 0.99 -31.99 -0.45
C SER A 916 1.44 -30.55 -0.80
N LEU A 917 0.49 -29.65 -1.00
CA LEU A 917 0.80 -28.23 -1.25
C LEU A 917 1.54 -27.57 -0.06
N PHE A 918 1.11 -27.86 1.15
CA PHE A 918 1.81 -27.37 2.36
C PHE A 918 3.25 -27.91 2.41
N TRP A 919 3.43 -29.20 2.17
CA TRP A 919 4.74 -29.84 2.20
C TRP A 919 5.72 -29.19 1.23
N ASP A 920 5.31 -28.94 0.00
CA ASP A 920 6.15 -28.30 -1.01
C ASP A 920 6.55 -26.87 -0.59
N ILE A 921 5.62 -26.10 -0.05
CA ILE A 921 5.87 -24.76 0.46
C ILE A 921 6.84 -24.80 1.65
N TRP A 922 6.55 -25.67 2.62
CA TRP A 922 7.31 -25.75 3.87
C TRP A 922 8.71 -26.32 3.66
N LYS A 923 8.86 -27.41 2.93
CA LYS A 923 10.15 -28.03 2.57
C LYS A 923 11.13 -27.01 2.00
N GLY A 924 10.63 -26.16 1.09
CA GLY A 924 11.44 -25.09 0.53
C GLY A 924 11.89 -24.05 1.55
N LEU A 925 11.02 -23.65 2.48
CA LEU A 925 11.37 -22.71 3.55
C LEU A 925 12.33 -23.31 4.58
N TYR A 926 12.14 -24.59 4.93
CA TYR A 926 12.96 -25.28 5.91
C TYR A 926 14.38 -25.50 5.40
N LEU A 927 14.54 -26.01 4.17
CA LEU A 927 15.87 -26.24 3.59
C LEU A 927 16.69 -24.94 3.48
N GLN A 928 16.01 -23.80 3.23
CA GLN A 928 16.69 -22.50 3.25
C GLN A 928 17.15 -22.10 4.66
N SER A 929 16.41 -22.44 5.69
CA SER A 929 16.79 -22.12 7.07
C SER A 929 18.03 -22.89 7.53
N LEU A 930 18.29 -24.07 6.96
CA LEU A 930 19.47 -24.88 7.23
C LEU A 930 20.74 -24.33 6.57
N ALA A 931 20.61 -23.59 5.47
CA ALA A 931 21.74 -23.08 4.68
C ALA A 931 22.39 -21.79 5.25
N CYS A 932 21.79 -21.14 6.24
CA CYS A 932 22.28 -19.86 6.79
C CYS A 932 23.01 -20.05 8.12
N ARG A 933 24.33 -20.34 8.07
CA ARG A 933 25.19 -20.49 9.27
C ARG A 933 26.23 -19.38 9.48
N ASN A 934 26.07 -18.19 8.90
CA ASN A 934 27.13 -17.15 8.94
C ASN A 934 27.14 -16.25 10.19
N LYS A 935 26.50 -16.64 11.29
CA LYS A 935 26.37 -15.80 12.49
C LYS A 935 27.55 -15.86 13.48
N TRP A 936 28.54 -16.68 13.22
CA TRP A 936 29.67 -16.92 14.14
C TRP A 936 30.95 -16.12 13.80
N GLN A 937 31.01 -15.41 12.67
CA GLN A 937 32.28 -15.00 12.08
C GLN A 937 32.74 -13.60 12.47
N ASN A 938 31.86 -12.69 12.96
CA ASN A 938 32.25 -11.32 13.30
C ASN A 938 31.63 -10.84 14.61
N LYS A 939 32.44 -10.21 15.47
CA LYS A 939 31.97 -9.43 16.63
C LYS A 939 31.57 -8.05 16.15
N GLU A 940 30.35 -7.64 16.49
CA GLU A 940 29.85 -6.28 16.31
C GLU A 940 30.03 -5.49 17.63
N ARG A 941 30.02 -4.16 17.54
CA ARG A 941 30.08 -3.29 18.71
C ARG A 941 28.88 -3.57 19.63
N ASN A 942 29.14 -3.73 20.93
CA ASN A 942 28.07 -3.83 21.94
C ASN A 942 27.34 -2.50 22.07
N PHE A 943 26.02 -2.57 22.32
CA PHE A 943 25.26 -1.40 22.75
C PHE A 943 25.73 -0.97 24.12
N ALA A 944 25.83 0.35 24.33
CA ALA A 944 26.25 0.97 25.58
C ALA A 944 25.14 1.86 26.15
N VAL A 945 25.15 2.07 27.47
CA VAL A 945 24.25 3.02 28.11
C VAL A 945 24.51 4.43 27.55
N GLY A 946 23.43 5.08 27.09
CA GLY A 946 23.46 6.39 26.43
C GLY A 946 23.41 6.35 24.92
N ASP A 947 23.55 5.18 24.27
CA ASP A 947 23.38 5.03 22.83
C ASP A 947 21.98 5.48 22.40
N PHE A 948 21.92 6.30 21.34
CA PHE A 948 20.67 6.76 20.76
C PHE A 948 20.23 5.79 19.66
N CYS A 949 19.04 5.25 19.81
CA CYS A 949 18.52 4.17 18.97
C CYS A 949 17.11 4.44 18.48
N MET A 950 16.72 3.73 17.44
CA MET A 950 15.38 3.71 16.88
C MET A 950 14.83 2.29 16.93
N GLU A 951 13.59 2.12 17.38
CA GLU A 951 12.91 0.83 17.37
C GLU A 951 12.39 0.50 15.96
N MET A 952 12.79 -0.66 15.44
CA MET A 952 12.26 -1.18 14.16
C MET A 952 10.91 -1.87 14.40
N ASP A 953 9.85 -1.10 14.50
CA ASP A 953 8.50 -1.60 14.62
C ASP A 953 7.79 -1.53 13.25
N LYS A 954 7.37 -2.68 12.71
CA LYS A 954 6.67 -2.75 11.41
C LYS A 954 5.23 -2.24 11.46
N SER A 955 4.68 -2.06 12.65
CA SER A 955 3.32 -1.56 12.87
C SER A 955 3.23 -0.04 12.91
N ILE A 956 4.36 0.66 12.97
CA ILE A 956 4.43 2.13 13.04
C ILE A 956 4.19 2.70 11.64
N LYS A 957 3.37 3.77 11.57
CA LYS A 957 3.10 4.48 10.32
C LYS A 957 4.39 5.03 9.71
N ARG A 958 4.43 5.10 8.39
CA ARG A 958 5.55 5.64 7.63
C ARG A 958 5.85 7.08 8.08
N GLY A 959 7.00 7.28 8.74
CA GLY A 959 7.43 8.58 9.29
C GLY A 959 7.32 8.73 10.82
N GLU A 960 6.64 7.83 11.51
CA GLU A 960 6.57 7.81 12.98
C GLU A 960 7.53 6.75 13.53
N TRP A 961 8.76 7.15 13.86
CA TRP A 961 9.76 6.24 14.43
C TRP A 961 9.84 6.42 15.95
N LYS A 962 9.76 5.32 16.70
CA LYS A 962 10.05 5.36 18.12
C LYS A 962 11.56 5.46 18.32
N THR A 963 12.04 6.63 18.68
CA THR A 963 13.42 6.88 19.06
C THR A 963 13.57 6.93 20.58
N GLY A 964 14.76 6.63 21.08
CA GLY A 964 15.06 6.68 22.51
C GLY A 964 16.53 6.37 22.82
N ARG A 965 16.85 6.28 24.12
CA ARG A 965 18.21 5.99 24.59
C ARG A 965 18.26 4.69 25.36
N VAL A 966 19.39 4.01 25.24
CA VAL A 966 19.70 2.84 26.07
C VAL A 966 20.01 3.30 27.49
N VAL A 967 19.24 2.86 28.47
CA VAL A 967 19.43 3.19 29.89
C VAL A 967 20.08 2.06 30.67
N LYS A 968 19.95 0.83 30.19
CA LYS A 968 20.58 -0.35 30.81
C LYS A 968 20.91 -1.41 29.77
N VAL A 969 22.04 -2.08 29.93
CA VAL A 969 22.48 -3.18 29.07
C VAL A 969 22.53 -4.48 29.87
N PHE A 970 22.27 -5.62 29.19
CA PHE A 970 22.29 -6.95 29.79
C PHE A 970 23.31 -7.80 29.03
N PRO A 971 24.60 -7.81 29.48
CA PRO A 971 25.60 -8.68 28.91
C PRO A 971 25.34 -10.14 29.27
N GLY A 972 25.59 -11.04 28.31
CA GLY A 972 25.66 -12.48 28.56
C GLY A 972 26.94 -12.88 29.26
N GLU A 973 27.10 -14.19 29.58
CA GLU A 973 28.33 -14.74 30.18
C GLU A 973 29.58 -14.52 29.28
N ASP A 974 29.37 -14.37 27.98
CA ASP A 974 30.38 -14.06 26.97
C ASP A 974 30.70 -12.54 26.83
N GLY A 975 30.14 -11.70 27.71
CA GLY A 975 30.32 -10.25 27.69
C GLY A 975 29.60 -9.51 26.55
N LEU A 976 28.80 -10.23 25.71
CA LEU A 976 28.10 -9.63 24.58
C LEU A 976 26.68 -9.21 24.98
N VAL A 977 26.31 -7.97 24.63
CA VAL A 977 24.98 -7.42 24.90
C VAL A 977 23.98 -7.90 23.85
N ARG A 978 22.92 -8.57 24.29
CA ARG A 978 21.83 -9.07 23.41
C ARG A 978 20.46 -8.46 23.73
N ALA A 979 20.33 -7.83 24.91
CA ALA A 979 19.13 -7.11 25.32
C ALA A 979 19.51 -5.83 26.04
N VAL A 980 18.68 -4.80 25.91
CA VAL A 980 18.84 -3.50 26.54
C VAL A 980 17.51 -2.97 27.05
N ASP A 981 17.53 -2.16 28.12
CA ASP A 981 16.39 -1.35 28.47
C ASP A 981 16.50 -0.03 27.69
N PHE A 982 15.49 0.24 26.89
CA PHE A 982 15.39 1.33 25.90
C PHE A 982 14.31 2.31 26.36
N GLN A 983 14.70 3.53 26.66
CA GLN A 983 13.83 4.60 27.13
C GLN A 983 13.38 5.48 25.98
N THR A 984 12.07 5.61 25.81
CA THR A 984 11.39 6.45 24.82
C THR A 984 10.50 7.46 25.52
N ASP A 985 9.89 8.38 24.78
CA ASP A 985 8.90 9.33 25.29
C ASP A 985 7.69 8.66 25.94
N SER A 986 7.39 7.42 25.55
CA SER A 986 6.25 6.61 26.04
C SER A 986 6.60 5.67 27.20
N GLY A 987 7.85 5.65 27.67
CA GLY A 987 8.31 4.81 28.78
C GLY A 987 9.58 4.00 28.47
N THR A 988 9.98 3.18 29.43
CA THR A 988 11.16 2.30 29.32
C THR A 988 10.73 0.89 28.97
N TYR A 989 11.31 0.32 27.92
CA TYR A 989 10.99 -1.02 27.40
C TYR A 989 12.24 -1.88 27.29
N ARG A 990 12.14 -3.15 27.69
CA ARG A 990 13.20 -4.12 27.41
C ARG A 990 13.11 -4.61 25.97
N ARG A 991 14.21 -4.49 25.23
CA ARG A 991 14.28 -4.84 23.81
C ARG A 991 15.51 -5.68 23.51
N GLY A 992 15.35 -6.61 22.58
CA GLY A 992 16.49 -7.29 21.96
C GLY A 992 17.18 -6.33 20.97
N ILE A 993 18.50 -6.31 20.97
CA ILE A 993 19.28 -5.44 20.05
C ILE A 993 18.91 -5.58 18.58
N GLN A 994 18.33 -6.73 18.20
CA GLN A 994 17.87 -7.03 16.84
C GLN A 994 16.67 -6.19 16.39
N THR A 995 15.96 -5.57 17.34
CA THR A 995 14.80 -4.71 17.08
C THR A 995 15.15 -3.23 17.17
N LEU A 996 16.42 -2.92 17.47
CA LEU A 996 16.93 -1.57 17.58
C LEU A 996 17.94 -1.28 16.49
N CYS A 997 17.83 -0.11 15.90
CA CYS A 997 18.80 0.44 14.97
C CYS A 997 19.60 1.53 15.71
N LEU A 998 20.91 1.37 15.81
CA LEU A 998 21.79 2.37 16.38
C LEU A 998 21.89 3.56 15.42
N ILE A 999 21.44 4.74 15.88
CA ILE A 999 21.49 5.97 15.10
C ILE A 999 22.76 6.74 15.43
N ASP A 1000 23.03 6.90 16.74
CA ASP A 1000 24.18 7.65 17.21
C ASP A 1000 24.81 6.96 18.42
N PRO A 1001 26.04 6.44 18.28
CA PRO A 1001 26.78 5.86 19.39
C PRO A 1001 27.19 6.98 20.33
N LYS A 1002 27.05 6.78 21.65
CA LYS A 1002 27.61 7.70 22.63
C LYS A 1002 29.09 7.92 22.31
N PRO A 1003 29.60 9.19 22.25
CA PRO A 1003 31.00 9.44 22.15
C PRO A 1003 31.77 8.71 23.27
N ALA A 1004 32.88 8.09 22.93
CA ALA A 1004 33.68 7.26 23.80
C ALA A 1004 34.26 8.06 24.98
#